data_7c543ed34967f4e63585039a6370e5b9
#
_entry.id   7c543ed34967f4e63585039a6370e5b9
#
_cell.length_a   1.000
_cell.length_b   1.000
_cell.length_c   1.000
_cell.angle_alpha   90.00
_cell.angle_beta   90.00
_cell.angle_gamma   90.00
#
_symmetry.space_group_name_H-M   'P 1'
#
loop_
_entity.id
_entity.type
_entity.pdbx_description
1 polymer ?
#
loop_
_entity_poly.entity_id
_entity_poly.type
_entity_poly.pdbx_seq_one_letter_code
_entity_poly.pdbx_strand_id
1 'polypeptide(L)'
;MYKGTIKLWFFAAISMVTSSITVAQPPTTYNLQSRVNAINSQQVGKILITADEVNYDEELGSILARGNVEIGQGERLLTADSISYNQKSDTVSASGNVSLLEPSGEVLFAEYVELTNDFKNGIVKELRILLADKSRFAAAEGTRRDGNRTVMRRAVYSPCEPCKDDPTRALVWQLKAEKIVHDQNDQEITYRNAFLELFGMPVAYSPYFSHPDPTVYRRSGFLTPNFGLGGNFDGFVQTPFFLVLDDNKDMTISPIYTVNEGLVFNGEYRHRFNKGELYLAGSATEADRKEGDPSNPQTKENEFRGHVEAFGRYDINDTWRIGMDIERSTDRSYLRRFNFFKPEGNSLKQHMYIEGFRHRNYASLNLYSFQDLRSSKEGQNEQPFVAPVIDYKHVGEADSWGGRSSLDANFRFLGRGDGPTGQRLSAQPGYGLSRTSNIGFVSRINLDVKMDLYNTDQISNPKVNSASSDGVEYRLMPRIYADWRFPLVLATDATSQLVEPMIGLVATRNGGNSNKIPDEDSSVFEEDDTNLLSIDRLPGFDRVESGQRLIYGAKYGLFGRQFGQNSIFIGQTFRISEDDDLAANSGINHGLSDLVGRVDIKPHEYIDLLYRFRVNHMDLTPLRNEFSFNVGPKAFQISGDYIYVDNGTGAGSSSKREELKAAVISQISQFWSIRAATHRDLTKDSGSLSHSASLRYTDECITFNMIGRRSFFRDADIRPSTSLLFRIIFKNLGQVSTNAG
;
A
#
# COMPACT_ATOMS: atom_id res chain seq x y z
N MET A 1 8.37 -13.75 1.83
CA MET A 1 7.70 -13.37 0.56
C MET A 1 7.49 -11.88 0.57
N TYR A 2 8.23 -11.20 -0.27
CA TYR A 2 8.17 -9.73 -0.42
C TYR A 2 6.86 -9.35 -1.11
N LYS A 3 6.03 -8.53 -0.48
CA LYS A 3 5.03 -7.72 -1.18
C LYS A 3 5.62 -6.33 -1.42
N GLY A 4 6.46 -6.24 -2.44
CA GLY A 4 6.77 -4.95 -3.05
C GLY A 4 5.60 -4.58 -3.97
N THR A 5 4.88 -3.53 -3.66
CA THR A 5 3.95 -2.89 -4.59
C THR A 5 4.73 -2.26 -5.73
N ILE A 6 4.87 -2.99 -6.82
CA ILE A 6 5.37 -2.43 -8.09
C ILE A 6 4.22 -1.60 -8.68
N LYS A 7 4.34 -0.28 -8.62
CA LYS A 7 3.55 0.61 -9.47
C LYS A 7 4.12 0.52 -10.89
N LEU A 8 3.51 -0.33 -11.72
CA LEU A 8 3.72 -0.30 -13.15
C LEU A 8 3.03 0.95 -13.73
N TRP A 9 3.83 1.87 -14.24
CA TRP A 9 3.38 2.90 -15.17
C TRP A 9 3.32 2.28 -16.57
N PHE A 10 2.11 1.98 -17.03
CA PHE A 10 1.86 1.69 -18.45
C PHE A 10 1.54 3.02 -19.15
N PHE A 11 2.47 3.50 -19.97
CA PHE A 11 2.14 4.46 -21.02
C PHE A 11 1.54 3.68 -22.19
N ALA A 12 0.23 3.72 -22.32
CA ALA A 12 -0.45 3.32 -23.55
C ALA A 12 -0.86 4.60 -24.29
N ALA A 13 -0.21 4.87 -25.38
CA ALA A 13 -0.68 5.85 -26.34
C ALA A 13 -1.92 5.28 -27.05
N ILE A 14 -3.09 5.79 -26.72
CA ILE A 14 -4.35 5.52 -27.45
C ILE A 14 -4.64 6.76 -28.27
N SER A 15 -4.56 6.61 -29.59
CA SER A 15 -5.09 7.55 -30.58
C SER A 15 -6.61 7.63 -30.44
N MET A 16 -7.10 8.84 -30.12
CA MET A 16 -8.52 9.15 -30.07
C MET A 16 -9.09 9.28 -31.48
N VAL A 17 -10.05 8.43 -31.79
CA VAL A 17 -11.03 8.70 -32.84
C VAL A 17 -12.20 9.44 -32.16
N THR A 18 -12.36 10.71 -32.46
CA THR A 18 -13.43 11.56 -31.96
C THR A 18 -14.73 11.27 -32.73
N SER A 19 -15.66 10.59 -32.10
CA SER A 19 -17.07 10.63 -32.47
C SER A 19 -17.79 11.62 -31.55
N SER A 20 -18.28 12.70 -32.12
CA SER A 20 -19.03 13.76 -31.47
C SER A 20 -20.40 13.25 -30.99
N ILE A 21 -20.52 13.05 -29.68
CA ILE A 21 -21.82 12.90 -29.00
C ILE A 21 -22.18 14.26 -28.45
N THR A 22 -23.23 14.86 -29.01
CA THR A 22 -23.88 16.07 -28.48
C THR A 22 -24.55 15.71 -27.15
N VAL A 23 -23.92 16.00 -26.05
CA VAL A 23 -24.49 15.93 -24.70
C VAL A 23 -25.13 17.30 -24.43
N ALA A 24 -26.42 17.33 -24.09
CA ALA A 24 -27.11 18.52 -23.62
C ALA A 24 -26.37 19.13 -22.41
N GLN A 25 -26.04 20.41 -22.50
CA GLN A 25 -25.37 21.15 -21.43
C GLN A 25 -26.28 21.21 -20.19
N PRO A 26 -25.74 20.90 -18.97
CA PRO A 26 -26.43 21.26 -17.74
C PRO A 26 -26.47 22.81 -17.61
N PRO A 27 -27.43 23.36 -16.84
CA PRO A 27 -27.59 24.79 -16.69
C PRO A 27 -26.30 25.43 -16.17
N THR A 28 -25.93 26.54 -16.75
CA THR A 28 -24.75 27.36 -16.51
C THR A 28 -24.48 27.54 -15.03
N THR A 29 -23.50 26.81 -14.49
CA THR A 29 -22.79 27.25 -13.29
C THR A 29 -22.10 28.57 -13.64
N TYR A 30 -22.44 29.62 -12.92
CA TYR A 30 -21.79 30.93 -13.01
C TYR A 30 -20.28 30.75 -12.79
N ASN A 31 -19.51 30.83 -13.84
CA ASN A 31 -18.07 30.68 -13.79
C ASN A 31 -17.43 32.04 -13.52
N LEU A 32 -17.42 32.48 -12.25
CA LEU A 32 -16.81 33.71 -11.78
C LEU A 32 -15.34 33.86 -12.21
N GLN A 33 -14.61 32.74 -12.26
CA GLN A 33 -13.18 32.73 -12.64
C GLN A 33 -12.95 33.14 -14.11
N SER A 34 -13.88 32.80 -15.04
CA SER A 34 -13.75 33.18 -16.43
C SER A 34 -14.02 34.69 -16.67
N ARG A 35 -14.82 35.31 -15.80
CA ARG A 35 -15.07 36.75 -15.83
C ARG A 35 -13.89 37.57 -15.29
N VAL A 36 -13.24 37.10 -14.22
CA VAL A 36 -12.00 37.70 -13.68
C VAL A 36 -10.89 37.69 -14.72
N ASN A 37 -10.72 36.59 -15.46
CA ASN A 37 -9.72 36.51 -16.52
C ASN A 37 -10.01 37.45 -17.72
N ALA A 38 -11.29 37.74 -18.00
CA ALA A 38 -11.67 38.70 -19.03
C ALA A 38 -11.41 40.15 -18.61
N ILE A 39 -11.52 40.48 -17.32
CA ILE A 39 -11.25 41.80 -16.74
C ILE A 39 -9.74 42.04 -16.64
N ASN A 40 -8.94 41.05 -16.29
CA ASN A 40 -7.49 41.15 -16.12
C ASN A 40 -6.67 41.41 -17.40
N SER A 41 -7.28 41.16 -18.58
CA SER A 41 -6.52 41.35 -19.83
C SER A 41 -6.28 42.79 -20.25
N GLN A 42 -6.81 43.78 -19.52
CA GLN A 42 -6.71 45.18 -19.98
C GLN A 42 -6.16 46.23 -19.04
N GLN A 43 -6.05 46.09 -17.69
CA GLN A 43 -5.45 47.13 -16.84
C GLN A 43 -5.11 46.69 -15.40
N VAL A 44 -3.86 46.68 -15.03
CA VAL A 44 -3.36 46.58 -13.64
C VAL A 44 -3.63 47.91 -12.93
N GLY A 45 -4.42 47.94 -11.87
CA GLY A 45 -4.57 49.08 -10.96
C GLY A 45 -5.79 49.98 -11.15
N LYS A 46 -6.70 49.71 -12.10
CA LYS A 46 -7.96 50.47 -12.23
C LYS A 46 -9.16 49.68 -11.66
N ILE A 47 -10.05 50.42 -10.99
CA ILE A 47 -11.34 49.90 -10.54
C ILE A 47 -12.31 49.94 -11.74
N LEU A 48 -12.89 48.81 -12.11
CA LEU A 48 -13.91 48.72 -13.12
C LEU A 48 -15.24 48.52 -12.43
N ILE A 49 -16.25 49.33 -12.78
CA ILE A 49 -17.62 49.26 -12.25
C ILE A 49 -18.57 48.98 -13.40
N THR A 50 -19.41 47.96 -13.24
CA THR A 50 -20.53 47.64 -14.13
C THR A 50 -21.79 47.60 -13.28
N ALA A 51 -22.85 48.26 -13.73
CA ALA A 51 -24.18 48.27 -13.06
C ALA A 51 -25.29 48.65 -14.05
N ASP A 52 -26.55 48.39 -13.66
CA ASP A 52 -27.70 48.83 -14.48
C ASP A 52 -27.89 50.32 -14.43
N GLU A 53 -27.58 50.96 -13.26
CA GLU A 53 -27.66 52.40 -13.05
C GLU A 53 -26.44 52.88 -12.23
N VAL A 54 -25.76 53.95 -12.67
CA VAL A 54 -24.65 54.61 -11.95
C VAL A 54 -24.90 56.08 -11.81
N ASN A 55 -25.00 56.56 -10.56
CA ASN A 55 -25.16 57.97 -10.23
C ASN A 55 -23.89 58.49 -9.56
N TYR A 56 -23.35 59.64 -10.01
CA TYR A 56 -22.22 60.31 -9.44
C TYR A 56 -22.61 61.67 -8.83
N ASP A 57 -22.33 61.84 -7.56
CA ASP A 57 -22.50 63.12 -6.84
C ASP A 57 -21.13 63.78 -6.62
N GLU A 58 -20.92 64.86 -7.35
CA GLU A 58 -19.64 65.57 -7.35
C GLU A 58 -19.37 66.32 -6.02
N GLU A 59 -20.41 66.84 -5.34
CA GLU A 59 -20.24 67.56 -4.06
C GLU A 59 -19.88 66.61 -2.95
N LEU A 60 -20.52 65.45 -2.88
CA LEU A 60 -20.23 64.42 -1.89
C LEU A 60 -19.03 63.56 -2.29
N GLY A 61 -18.63 63.57 -3.56
CA GLY A 61 -17.58 62.69 -4.09
C GLY A 61 -17.96 61.24 -3.97
N SER A 62 -19.27 60.93 -4.19
CA SER A 62 -19.80 59.60 -4.05
C SER A 62 -20.35 59.05 -5.34
N ILE A 63 -20.08 57.75 -5.59
CA ILE A 63 -20.63 57.00 -6.71
C ILE A 63 -21.63 56.00 -6.11
N LEU A 64 -22.86 56.03 -6.61
CA LEU A 64 -23.91 55.07 -6.25
C LEU A 64 -24.24 54.26 -7.51
N ALA A 65 -23.99 52.92 -7.41
CA ALA A 65 -24.33 51.98 -8.46
C ALA A 65 -25.47 51.07 -7.93
N ARG A 66 -26.45 50.74 -8.79
CA ARG A 66 -27.61 49.93 -8.48
C ARG A 66 -27.89 48.95 -9.60
N GLY A 67 -28.40 47.76 -9.22
CA GLY A 67 -28.78 46.68 -10.15
C GLY A 67 -27.58 45.93 -10.69
N ASN A 68 -27.45 44.67 -10.34
CA ASN A 68 -26.40 43.76 -10.82
C ASN A 68 -24.98 44.38 -10.79
N VAL A 69 -24.63 45.03 -9.68
CA VAL A 69 -23.38 45.78 -9.59
C VAL A 69 -22.20 44.84 -9.48
N GLU A 70 -21.21 45.05 -10.35
CA GLU A 70 -19.91 44.32 -10.30
C GLU A 70 -18.76 45.35 -10.21
N ILE A 71 -17.87 45.17 -9.23
CA ILE A 71 -16.63 45.93 -9.09
C ILE A 71 -15.43 44.99 -9.16
N GLY A 72 -14.60 45.18 -10.20
CA GLY A 72 -13.32 44.50 -10.36
C GLY A 72 -12.14 45.35 -9.96
N GLN A 73 -11.26 44.83 -9.08
CA GLN A 73 -10.00 45.44 -8.71
C GLN A 73 -8.88 44.40 -8.66
N GLY A 74 -8.01 44.39 -9.66
CA GLY A 74 -7.01 43.32 -9.80
C GLY A 74 -7.67 41.96 -9.95
N GLU A 75 -7.36 41.00 -9.06
CA GLU A 75 -7.94 39.67 -9.04
C GLU A 75 -9.16 39.55 -8.12
N ARG A 76 -9.62 40.65 -7.53
CA ARG A 76 -10.81 40.72 -6.70
C ARG A 76 -12.06 41.08 -7.51
N LEU A 77 -13.17 40.45 -7.20
CA LEU A 77 -14.47 40.75 -7.79
C LEU A 77 -15.51 40.88 -6.67
N LEU A 78 -16.04 42.09 -6.51
CA LEU A 78 -17.15 42.40 -5.61
C LEU A 78 -18.46 42.51 -6.41
N THR A 79 -19.48 41.77 -6.02
CA THR A 79 -20.83 41.88 -6.60
C THR A 79 -21.86 42.22 -5.51
N ALA A 80 -22.90 43.00 -5.83
CA ALA A 80 -24.00 43.31 -4.93
C ALA A 80 -25.20 43.88 -5.69
N ASP A 81 -26.34 43.99 -5.02
CA ASP A 81 -27.53 44.67 -5.60
C ASP A 81 -27.37 46.19 -5.65
N SER A 82 -26.63 46.76 -4.66
CA SER A 82 -26.32 48.19 -4.62
C SER A 82 -24.94 48.41 -3.97
N ILE A 83 -24.16 49.30 -4.57
CA ILE A 83 -22.83 49.69 -4.06
C ILE A 83 -22.69 51.21 -4.05
N SER A 84 -22.28 51.74 -2.91
CA SER A 84 -21.89 53.16 -2.77
C SER A 84 -20.40 53.28 -2.50
N TYR A 85 -19.70 54.05 -3.29
CA TYR A 85 -18.28 54.33 -3.09
C TYR A 85 -18.09 55.83 -2.79
N ASN A 86 -17.52 56.17 -1.67
CA ASN A 86 -17.14 57.49 -1.27
C ASN A 86 -15.63 57.71 -1.49
N GLN A 87 -15.29 58.54 -2.45
CA GLN A 87 -13.90 58.81 -2.83
C GLN A 87 -13.11 59.56 -1.75
N LYS A 88 -13.79 60.42 -0.93
CA LYS A 88 -13.12 61.23 0.11
C LYS A 88 -12.69 60.41 1.30
N SER A 89 -13.49 59.40 1.67
CA SER A 89 -13.21 58.46 2.80
C SER A 89 -12.62 57.15 2.35
N ASP A 90 -12.50 56.89 1.04
CA ASP A 90 -12.12 55.61 0.44
C ASP A 90 -12.96 54.44 1.03
N THR A 91 -14.28 54.67 1.13
CA THR A 91 -15.21 53.71 1.72
C THR A 91 -16.16 53.16 0.66
N VAL A 92 -16.19 51.85 0.54
CA VAL A 92 -17.17 51.10 -0.25
C VAL A 92 -18.20 50.47 0.66
N SER A 93 -19.47 50.78 0.48
CA SER A 93 -20.58 50.15 1.15
C SER A 93 -21.39 49.35 0.11
N ALA A 94 -21.51 48.05 0.35
CA ALA A 94 -22.28 47.14 -0.53
C ALA A 94 -23.43 46.50 0.25
N SER A 95 -24.59 46.38 -0.38
CA SER A 95 -25.79 45.81 0.23
C SER A 95 -26.59 44.97 -0.75
N GLY A 96 -27.23 43.93 -0.23
CA GLY A 96 -28.03 42.96 -0.97
C GLY A 96 -27.14 41.96 -1.77
N ASN A 97 -27.26 40.67 -1.47
CA ASN A 97 -26.58 39.58 -2.16
C ASN A 97 -25.06 39.83 -2.40
N VAL A 98 -24.41 40.46 -1.43
CA VAL A 98 -22.99 40.82 -1.57
C VAL A 98 -22.14 39.56 -1.67
N SER A 99 -21.26 39.49 -2.72
CA SER A 99 -20.21 38.49 -2.78
C SER A 99 -18.86 39.11 -3.15
N LEU A 100 -17.79 38.71 -2.47
CA LEU A 100 -16.42 39.14 -2.72
C LEU A 100 -15.55 37.91 -2.97
N LEU A 101 -15.03 37.77 -4.19
CA LEU A 101 -14.05 36.76 -4.57
C LEU A 101 -12.66 37.32 -4.30
N GLU A 102 -11.85 36.59 -3.55
CA GLU A 102 -10.45 36.88 -3.25
C GLU A 102 -9.49 36.15 -4.20
N PRO A 103 -8.26 36.64 -4.36
CA PRO A 103 -7.23 35.99 -5.18
C PRO A 103 -6.88 34.56 -4.70
N SER A 104 -7.08 34.26 -3.41
CA SER A 104 -6.91 32.93 -2.83
C SER A 104 -7.94 31.90 -3.28
N GLY A 105 -9.00 32.35 -4.01
CA GLY A 105 -10.15 31.53 -4.37
C GLY A 105 -11.22 31.43 -3.28
N GLU A 106 -11.07 32.13 -2.19
CA GLU A 106 -12.09 32.27 -1.16
C GLU A 106 -13.21 33.18 -1.64
N VAL A 107 -14.44 32.85 -1.23
CA VAL A 107 -15.61 33.67 -1.54
C VAL A 107 -16.30 34.07 -0.23
N LEU A 108 -16.39 35.39 -0.02
CA LEU A 108 -17.11 35.97 1.10
C LEU A 108 -18.51 36.39 0.64
N PHE A 109 -19.56 35.98 1.35
CA PHE A 109 -20.93 36.37 1.13
C PHE A 109 -21.44 37.15 2.34
N ALA A 110 -22.25 38.18 2.10
CA ALA A 110 -22.82 39.00 3.17
C ALA A 110 -24.14 39.66 2.77
N GLU A 111 -24.91 40.11 3.74
CA GLU A 111 -26.05 40.98 3.53
C GLU A 111 -25.63 42.44 3.38
N TYR A 112 -24.63 42.85 4.19
CA TYR A 112 -24.08 44.18 4.16
C TYR A 112 -22.57 44.16 4.43
N VAL A 113 -21.83 44.94 3.66
CA VAL A 113 -20.37 45.11 3.79
C VAL A 113 -20.02 46.57 3.72
N GLU A 114 -19.18 47.04 4.62
CA GLU A 114 -18.53 48.35 4.54
C GLU A 114 -17.02 48.13 4.59
N LEU A 115 -16.34 48.50 3.53
CA LEU A 115 -14.88 48.27 3.34
C LEU A 115 -14.16 49.60 3.07
N THR A 116 -12.95 49.69 3.58
CA THR A 116 -12.04 50.84 3.40
C THR A 116 -10.65 50.33 3.03
N ASN A 117 -9.79 51.22 2.56
CA ASN A 117 -8.38 50.94 2.26
C ASN A 117 -8.22 49.75 1.30
N ASP A 118 -8.68 49.91 0.07
CA ASP A 118 -8.62 48.88 -0.96
C ASP A 118 -9.22 47.53 -0.55
N PHE A 119 -10.39 47.54 0.12
CA PHE A 119 -11.10 46.37 0.67
C PHE A 119 -10.37 45.61 1.80
N LYS A 120 -9.32 46.22 2.39
CA LYS A 120 -8.50 45.58 3.43
C LYS A 120 -9.11 45.64 4.82
N ASN A 121 -9.87 46.67 5.12
CA ASN A 121 -10.49 46.90 6.42
C ASN A 121 -12.00 47.02 6.27
N GLY A 122 -12.75 46.56 7.28
CA GLY A 122 -14.18 46.78 7.25
C GLY A 122 -15.00 45.90 8.19
N ILE A 123 -16.31 46.12 8.13
CA ILE A 123 -17.33 45.43 8.92
C ILE A 123 -18.25 44.69 7.97
N VAL A 124 -18.62 43.47 8.33
CA VAL A 124 -19.49 42.58 7.55
C VAL A 124 -20.59 42.08 8.43
N LYS A 125 -21.85 42.15 7.99
CA LYS A 125 -23.01 41.58 8.67
C LYS A 125 -23.49 40.33 7.95
N GLU A 126 -23.92 39.33 8.72
CA GLU A 126 -24.35 38.03 8.21
C GLU A 126 -23.32 37.38 7.30
N LEU A 127 -22.07 37.40 7.78
CA LEU A 127 -20.90 36.89 7.04
C LEU A 127 -20.99 35.38 6.83
N ARG A 128 -20.74 34.94 5.59
CA ARG A 128 -20.48 33.56 5.20
C ARG A 128 -19.23 33.53 4.36
N ILE A 129 -18.31 32.60 4.62
CA ILE A 129 -17.10 32.40 3.85
C ILE A 129 -17.05 30.99 3.35
N LEU A 130 -16.75 30.82 2.06
CA LEU A 130 -16.42 29.55 1.44
C LEU A 130 -14.92 29.54 1.16
N LEU A 131 -14.18 28.66 1.85
CA LEU A 131 -12.75 28.51 1.67
C LEU A 131 -12.43 27.68 0.41
N ALA A 132 -11.17 27.70 -0.02
CA ALA A 132 -10.71 26.98 -1.21
C ALA A 132 -10.89 25.45 -1.12
N ASP A 133 -10.83 24.87 0.06
CA ASP A 133 -11.07 23.44 0.36
C ASP A 133 -12.57 23.09 0.52
N LYS A 134 -13.47 24.05 0.24
CA LYS A 134 -14.93 24.00 0.41
C LYS A 134 -15.43 24.00 1.85
N SER A 135 -14.55 24.18 2.85
CA SER A 135 -15.00 24.43 4.21
C SER A 135 -15.65 25.83 4.32
N ARG A 136 -16.49 26.01 5.33
CA ARG A 136 -17.39 27.15 5.41
C ARG A 136 -17.36 27.76 6.80
N PHE A 137 -17.43 29.09 6.82
CA PHE A 137 -17.78 29.86 8.02
C PHE A 137 -19.15 30.50 7.84
N ALA A 138 -19.85 30.66 8.97
CA ALA A 138 -21.00 31.53 9.07
C ALA A 138 -20.88 32.31 10.39
N ALA A 139 -21.12 33.62 10.37
CA ALA A 139 -21.01 34.48 11.54
C ALA A 139 -22.06 35.60 11.50
N ALA A 140 -22.57 35.99 12.67
CA ALA A 140 -23.48 37.11 12.78
C ALA A 140 -22.79 38.43 12.42
N GLU A 141 -21.52 38.58 12.80
CA GLU A 141 -20.70 39.75 12.54
C GLU A 141 -19.26 39.34 12.18
N GLY A 142 -18.68 40.04 11.23
CA GLY A 142 -17.28 39.93 10.84
C GLY A 142 -16.60 41.28 10.86
N THR A 143 -15.33 41.32 11.25
CA THR A 143 -14.45 42.48 11.13
C THR A 143 -13.20 42.03 10.39
N ARG A 144 -12.94 42.67 9.26
CA ARG A 144 -11.74 42.46 8.43
C ARG A 144 -10.69 43.52 8.77
N ARG A 145 -9.43 43.08 8.90
CA ARG A 145 -8.30 43.95 9.17
C ARG A 145 -7.13 43.60 8.25
N ASP A 146 -6.48 44.62 7.70
CA ASP A 146 -5.27 44.52 6.88
C ASP A 146 -5.39 43.58 5.65
N GLY A 147 -6.65 43.22 5.28
CA GLY A 147 -6.93 42.32 4.15
C GLY A 147 -6.66 40.84 4.40
N ASN A 148 -6.08 40.47 5.53
CA ASN A 148 -5.59 39.12 5.79
C ASN A 148 -6.10 38.52 7.10
N ARG A 149 -6.77 39.32 7.95
CA ARG A 149 -7.27 38.85 9.25
C ARG A 149 -8.76 39.14 9.37
N THR A 150 -9.55 38.08 9.52
CA THR A 150 -10.99 38.17 9.72
C THR A 150 -11.37 37.69 11.11
N VAL A 151 -11.96 38.58 11.91
CA VAL A 151 -12.48 38.29 13.25
C VAL A 151 -13.98 38.13 13.16
N MET A 152 -14.48 36.96 13.48
CA MET A 152 -15.89 36.57 13.41
C MET A 152 -16.46 36.37 14.82
N ARG A 153 -17.65 36.91 15.09
CA ARG A 153 -18.34 36.75 16.36
C ARG A 153 -19.61 35.92 16.19
N ARG A 154 -19.91 35.08 17.19
CA ARG A 154 -21.01 34.10 17.13
C ARG A 154 -20.95 33.30 15.86
N ALA A 155 -19.85 32.60 15.68
CA ALA A 155 -19.50 32.00 14.41
C ALA A 155 -19.48 30.46 14.49
N VAL A 156 -19.67 29.86 13.33
CA VAL A 156 -19.66 28.43 13.10
C VAL A 156 -18.69 28.10 11.96
N TYR A 157 -17.92 27.05 12.12
CA TYR A 157 -17.09 26.46 11.08
C TYR A 157 -17.50 25.03 10.81
N SER A 158 -17.58 24.64 9.54
CA SER A 158 -17.79 23.25 9.15
C SER A 158 -17.29 23.01 7.71
N PRO A 159 -16.66 21.87 7.40
CA PRO A 159 -16.43 21.43 6.02
C PRO A 159 -17.61 20.67 5.43
N CYS A 160 -18.65 20.35 6.23
CA CYS A 160 -19.82 19.62 5.80
C CYS A 160 -20.69 20.46 4.86
N GLU A 161 -21.19 19.85 3.76
CA GLU A 161 -22.19 20.50 2.91
C GLU A 161 -23.56 20.50 3.58
N PRO A 162 -24.27 21.63 3.59
CA PRO A 162 -25.67 21.67 4.00
C PRO A 162 -26.52 20.74 3.12
N CYS A 163 -27.51 20.10 3.70
CA CYS A 163 -28.43 19.28 2.94
C CYS A 163 -29.16 20.14 1.89
N LYS A 164 -29.11 19.76 0.62
CA LYS A 164 -29.71 20.53 -0.47
C LYS A 164 -31.22 20.59 -0.37
N ASP A 165 -31.85 19.51 0.10
CA ASP A 165 -33.29 19.37 0.22
C ASP A 165 -33.85 20.03 1.51
N ASP A 166 -33.02 20.12 2.56
CA ASP A 166 -33.37 20.76 3.83
C ASP A 166 -32.14 21.48 4.42
N PRO A 167 -31.90 22.73 4.05
CA PRO A 167 -30.76 23.52 4.55
C PRO A 167 -30.80 23.79 6.08
N THR A 168 -31.94 23.55 6.73
CA THR A 168 -32.10 23.73 8.18
C THR A 168 -31.64 22.52 8.99
N ARG A 169 -31.43 21.39 8.32
CA ARG A 169 -30.94 20.17 8.96
C ARG A 169 -29.54 20.40 9.55
N ALA A 170 -29.37 19.98 10.81
CA ALA A 170 -28.09 20.06 11.46
C ALA A 170 -26.98 19.34 10.67
N LEU A 171 -25.83 19.99 10.54
CA LEU A 171 -24.64 19.42 9.90
C LEU A 171 -24.16 18.19 10.70
N VAL A 172 -23.45 17.28 10.00
CA VAL A 172 -22.87 16.11 10.66
C VAL A 172 -21.94 16.53 11.78
N TRP A 173 -21.10 17.55 11.53
CA TRP A 173 -20.34 18.18 12.59
C TRP A 173 -20.04 19.66 12.29
N GLN A 174 -19.89 20.44 13.37
CA GLN A 174 -19.52 21.84 13.29
C GLN A 174 -18.80 22.28 14.57
N LEU A 175 -17.93 23.28 14.42
CA LEU A 175 -17.36 24.03 15.54
C LEU A 175 -18.11 25.35 15.70
N LYS A 176 -18.84 25.51 16.78
CA LYS A 176 -19.56 26.72 17.12
C LYS A 176 -18.80 27.47 18.21
N ALA A 177 -18.46 28.71 17.96
CA ALA A 177 -17.63 29.49 18.87
C ALA A 177 -18.17 30.90 19.08
N GLU A 178 -17.89 31.47 20.27
CA GLU A 178 -18.15 32.89 20.55
C GLU A 178 -17.36 33.79 19.60
N LYS A 179 -16.09 33.42 19.38
CA LYS A 179 -15.19 34.15 18.49
C LYS A 179 -14.33 33.20 17.69
N ILE A 180 -14.26 33.41 16.36
CA ILE A 180 -13.30 32.79 15.45
C ILE A 180 -12.41 33.87 14.86
N VAL A 181 -11.11 33.61 14.77
CA VAL A 181 -10.15 34.46 14.08
C VAL A 181 -9.50 33.62 12.97
N HIS A 182 -9.69 34.03 11.75
CA HIS A 182 -8.97 33.52 10.58
C HIS A 182 -7.85 34.47 10.23
N ASP A 183 -6.63 34.04 10.42
CA ASP A 183 -5.41 34.81 10.14
C ASP A 183 -4.66 34.15 8.99
N GLN A 184 -4.71 34.76 7.82
CA GLN A 184 -4.09 34.23 6.61
C GLN A 184 -2.55 34.37 6.60
N ASN A 185 -2.00 35.33 7.37
CA ASN A 185 -0.55 35.47 7.48
C ASN A 185 0.06 34.37 8.34
N ASP A 186 -0.58 34.12 9.51
CA ASP A 186 -0.18 33.06 10.42
C ASP A 186 -0.67 31.68 9.94
N GLN A 187 -1.49 31.68 8.88
CA GLN A 187 -2.12 30.48 8.31
C GLN A 187 -2.83 29.64 9.38
N GLU A 188 -3.58 30.31 10.26
CA GLU A 188 -4.21 29.70 11.43
C GLU A 188 -5.65 30.19 11.61
N ILE A 189 -6.51 29.25 12.03
CA ILE A 189 -7.87 29.51 12.47
C ILE A 189 -7.95 29.23 13.96
N THR A 190 -8.28 30.27 14.74
CA THR A 190 -8.33 30.21 16.20
C THR A 190 -9.75 30.37 16.69
N TYR A 191 -10.14 29.60 17.69
CA TYR A 191 -11.47 29.58 18.30
C TYR A 191 -11.39 29.92 19.78
N ARG A 192 -12.36 30.70 20.26
CA ARG A 192 -12.56 30.94 21.71
C ARG A 192 -13.95 30.51 22.10
N ASN A 193 -14.06 29.84 23.27
CA ASN A 193 -15.28 29.25 23.78
C ASN A 193 -15.98 28.39 22.73
N ALA A 194 -15.27 27.38 22.24
CA ALA A 194 -15.70 26.52 21.13
C ALA A 194 -16.44 25.28 21.65
N PHE A 195 -17.53 24.94 21.00
CA PHE A 195 -18.25 23.70 21.16
C PHE A 195 -18.12 22.88 19.84
N LEU A 196 -17.70 21.63 19.97
CA LEU A 196 -17.87 20.66 18.89
C LEU A 196 -19.28 20.10 18.97
N GLU A 197 -20.07 20.32 17.93
CA GLU A 197 -21.42 19.79 17.81
C GLU A 197 -21.42 18.65 16.78
N LEU A 198 -22.05 17.52 17.13
CA LEU A 198 -22.35 16.41 16.24
C LEU A 198 -23.87 16.31 16.06
N PHE A 199 -24.33 16.37 14.82
CA PHE A 199 -25.77 16.37 14.51
C PHE A 199 -26.57 17.41 15.32
N GLY A 200 -25.98 18.57 15.57
CA GLY A 200 -26.55 19.64 16.35
C GLY A 200 -26.47 19.51 17.88
N MET A 201 -25.89 18.42 18.38
CA MET A 201 -25.67 18.19 19.84
C MET A 201 -24.25 18.54 20.24
N PRO A 202 -24.02 19.38 21.27
CA PRO A 202 -22.70 19.68 21.77
C PRO A 202 -22.10 18.46 22.49
N VAL A 203 -20.97 17.95 21.97
CA VAL A 203 -20.30 16.77 22.51
C VAL A 203 -18.96 17.06 23.17
N ALA A 204 -18.33 18.21 22.88
CA ALA A 204 -17.10 18.65 23.53
C ALA A 204 -17.03 20.19 23.61
N TYR A 205 -16.32 20.68 24.59
CA TYR A 205 -16.05 22.10 24.81
C TYR A 205 -14.56 22.35 24.96
N SER A 206 -14.08 23.45 24.35
CA SER A 206 -12.73 23.95 24.56
C SER A 206 -12.76 25.48 24.76
N PRO A 207 -12.11 26.03 25.79
CA PRO A 207 -11.99 27.46 25.95
C PRO A 207 -11.11 28.10 24.88
N TYR A 208 -10.16 27.36 24.36
CA TYR A 208 -9.27 27.73 23.24
C TYR A 208 -8.98 26.53 22.38
N PHE A 209 -9.14 26.68 21.08
CA PHE A 209 -8.79 25.70 20.08
C PHE A 209 -8.21 26.39 18.85
N SER A 210 -7.25 25.79 18.18
CA SER A 210 -6.76 26.26 16.89
C SER A 210 -6.42 25.11 15.96
N HIS A 211 -6.55 25.35 14.67
CA HIS A 211 -6.09 24.45 13.62
C HIS A 211 -5.52 25.26 12.45
N PRO A 212 -4.66 24.63 11.62
CA PRO A 212 -4.12 25.31 10.46
C PRO A 212 -5.22 25.69 9.45
N ASP A 213 -4.99 26.75 8.72
CA ASP A 213 -5.77 27.13 7.53
C ASP A 213 -5.69 26.01 6.47
N PRO A 214 -6.72 25.79 5.65
CA PRO A 214 -6.73 24.77 4.59
C PRO A 214 -5.61 24.87 3.55
N THR A 215 -4.96 26.01 3.44
CA THR A 215 -3.79 26.20 2.56
C THR A 215 -2.53 25.55 3.11
N VAL A 216 -2.51 25.19 4.39
CA VAL A 216 -1.36 24.57 5.06
C VAL A 216 -1.40 23.05 4.88
N TYR A 217 -0.55 22.52 4.05
CA TYR A 217 -0.45 21.08 3.82
C TYR A 217 0.26 20.33 4.94
N ARG A 218 1.06 21.01 5.80
CA ARG A 218 1.91 20.35 6.78
C ARG A 218 2.20 21.25 7.98
N ARG A 219 1.72 20.88 9.16
CA ARG A 219 1.94 21.62 10.42
C ARG A 219 2.04 20.65 11.61
N SER A 220 2.85 21.03 12.59
CA SER A 220 2.93 20.30 13.86
C SER A 220 1.61 20.39 14.63
N GLY A 221 1.18 19.26 15.23
CA GLY A 221 -0.06 19.20 16.01
C GLY A 221 -0.51 17.79 16.34
N PHE A 222 -1.54 17.68 17.17
CA PHE A 222 -2.18 16.41 17.48
C PHE A 222 -2.92 15.87 16.25
N LEU A 223 -2.72 14.58 15.99
CA LEU A 223 -3.50 13.85 15.01
C LEU A 223 -4.71 13.19 15.68
N THR A 224 -5.60 12.66 14.86
CA THR A 224 -6.79 11.96 15.35
C THR A 224 -6.41 10.80 16.29
N PRO A 225 -6.93 10.78 17.52
CA PRO A 225 -6.66 9.68 18.44
C PRO A 225 -7.36 8.39 18.00
N ASN A 226 -6.76 7.26 18.36
CA ASN A 226 -7.34 5.92 18.15
C ASN A 226 -7.76 5.35 19.52
N PHE A 227 -8.89 4.68 19.54
CA PHE A 227 -9.43 4.04 20.74
C PHE A 227 -9.71 2.57 20.44
N GLY A 228 -9.36 1.69 21.37
CA GLY A 228 -9.69 0.28 21.29
C GLY A 228 -10.17 -0.26 22.62
N LEU A 229 -11.09 -1.21 22.56
CA LEU A 229 -11.62 -1.94 23.71
C LEU A 229 -11.36 -3.44 23.53
N GLY A 230 -11.03 -4.13 24.61
CA GLY A 230 -10.70 -5.55 24.60
C GLY A 230 -9.34 -5.84 23.97
N GLY A 231 -9.18 -7.06 23.45
CA GLY A 231 -7.88 -7.51 22.94
C GLY A 231 -6.94 -7.93 24.07
N ASN A 232 -5.64 -7.85 23.81
CA ASN A 232 -4.62 -8.19 24.81
C ASN A 232 -4.45 -7.11 25.90
N PHE A 233 -5.04 -5.92 25.70
CA PHE A 233 -4.87 -4.73 26.56
C PHE A 233 -6.10 -4.36 27.36
N ASP A 234 -7.23 -5.07 27.20
CA ASP A 234 -8.57 -4.73 27.73
C ASP A 234 -9.08 -3.34 27.30
N GLY A 235 -8.22 -2.51 26.78
CA GLY A 235 -8.48 -1.21 26.23
C GLY A 235 -7.21 -0.39 26.02
N PHE A 236 -7.25 0.53 25.06
CA PHE A 236 -6.16 1.49 24.85
C PHE A 236 -6.64 2.81 24.25
N VAL A 237 -5.82 3.83 24.47
CA VAL A 237 -5.94 5.15 23.83
C VAL A 237 -4.57 5.49 23.25
N GLN A 238 -4.53 5.83 21.97
CA GLN A 238 -3.35 6.33 21.29
C GLN A 238 -3.56 7.77 20.88
N THR A 239 -2.65 8.66 21.25
CA THR A 239 -2.70 10.10 20.94
C THR A 239 -1.48 10.51 20.13
N PRO A 240 -1.52 10.40 18.80
CA PRO A 240 -0.38 10.77 17.98
C PRO A 240 -0.18 12.30 17.96
N PHE A 241 1.08 12.74 18.05
CA PHE A 241 1.50 14.11 17.85
C PHE A 241 2.50 14.17 16.69
N PHE A 242 2.14 14.90 15.64
CA PHE A 242 2.97 15.12 14.48
C PHE A 242 3.83 16.37 14.68
N LEU A 243 5.12 16.25 14.41
CA LEU A 243 6.10 17.31 14.54
C LEU A 243 6.82 17.55 13.20
N VAL A 244 6.64 18.70 12.63
CA VAL A 244 7.41 19.18 11.48
C VAL A 244 8.74 19.69 11.99
N LEU A 245 9.83 19.08 11.56
CA LEU A 245 11.19 19.48 11.93
C LEU A 245 11.79 20.41 10.86
N ASP A 246 11.45 20.15 9.59
CA ASP A 246 11.91 20.91 8.44
C ASP A 246 11.00 20.54 7.23
N ASP A 247 11.17 21.20 6.08
CA ASP A 247 10.38 20.91 4.88
C ASP A 247 10.48 19.45 4.43
N ASN A 248 11.60 18.81 4.67
CA ASN A 248 11.89 17.44 4.26
C ASN A 248 12.02 16.43 5.44
N LYS A 249 11.73 16.87 6.67
CA LYS A 249 11.83 16.03 7.88
C LYS A 249 10.62 16.20 8.77
N ASP A 250 10.16 15.11 9.30
CA ASP A 250 9.11 15.08 10.32
C ASP A 250 9.26 13.90 11.29
N MET A 251 8.55 13.99 12.38
CA MET A 251 8.47 12.97 13.40
C MET A 251 7.02 12.86 13.88
N THR A 252 6.57 11.64 14.18
CA THR A 252 5.31 11.42 14.88
C THR A 252 5.61 10.70 16.19
N ILE A 253 5.18 11.25 17.29
CA ILE A 253 5.26 10.61 18.62
C ILE A 253 3.85 10.17 18.97
N SER A 254 3.66 8.89 19.23
CA SER A 254 2.33 8.28 19.41
C SER A 254 2.28 7.50 20.73
N PRO A 255 2.23 8.14 21.90
CA PRO A 255 2.06 7.44 23.16
C PRO A 255 0.74 6.66 23.16
N ILE A 256 0.80 5.41 23.64
CA ILE A 256 -0.33 4.50 23.71
C ILE A 256 -0.49 4.11 25.18
N TYR A 257 -1.56 4.54 25.78
CA TYR A 257 -1.91 4.10 27.13
C TYR A 257 -2.81 2.86 27.03
N THR A 258 -2.41 1.80 27.70
CA THR A 258 -3.15 0.53 27.76
C THR A 258 -3.64 0.28 29.19
N VAL A 259 -4.76 -0.42 29.33
CA VAL A 259 -5.33 -0.70 30.66
C VAL A 259 -4.45 -1.67 31.45
N ASN A 260 -3.91 -2.71 30.76
CA ASN A 260 -3.19 -3.78 31.46
C ASN A 260 -1.66 -3.68 31.38
N GLU A 261 -1.11 -3.04 30.36
CA GLU A 261 0.34 -3.01 30.11
C GLU A 261 0.96 -1.63 30.37
N GLY A 262 0.15 -0.65 30.81
CA GLY A 262 0.62 0.70 31.07
C GLY A 262 0.90 1.51 29.80
N LEU A 263 1.98 2.29 29.81
CA LEU A 263 2.32 3.20 28.73
C LEU A 263 3.29 2.57 27.74
N VAL A 264 2.95 2.60 26.47
CA VAL A 264 3.83 2.23 25.36
C VAL A 264 4.21 3.51 24.62
N PHE A 265 5.51 3.80 24.58
CA PHE A 265 6.04 4.88 23.75
C PHE A 265 6.22 4.32 22.33
N ASN A 266 5.63 5.01 21.37
CA ASN A 266 5.81 4.73 19.95
C ASN A 266 6.18 6.01 19.23
N GLY A 267 7.11 5.93 18.29
CA GLY A 267 7.55 7.06 17.49
C GLY A 267 8.03 6.64 16.11
N GLU A 268 7.87 7.54 15.16
CA GLU A 268 8.41 7.41 13.81
C GLU A 268 9.08 8.71 13.39
N TYR A 269 10.17 8.62 12.65
CA TYR A 269 10.90 9.72 12.05
C TYR A 269 11.05 9.48 10.56
N ARG A 270 10.78 10.50 9.74
CA ARG A 270 10.91 10.46 8.29
C ARG A 270 11.78 11.60 7.81
N HIS A 271 12.68 11.28 6.90
CA HIS A 271 13.55 12.26 6.28
C HIS A 271 13.69 11.95 4.79
N ARG A 272 13.37 12.92 3.95
CA ARG A 272 13.57 12.85 2.51
C ARG A 272 14.76 13.69 2.11
N PHE A 273 15.83 13.02 1.65
CA PHE A 273 17.00 13.65 1.08
C PHE A 273 16.78 13.99 -0.40
N ASN A 274 17.65 14.78 -0.99
CA ASN A 274 17.60 15.05 -2.43
C ASN A 274 17.71 13.79 -3.28
N LYS A 275 18.45 12.76 -2.78
CA LYS A 275 18.70 11.49 -3.48
C LYS A 275 18.31 10.28 -2.68
N GLY A 276 17.37 10.40 -1.75
CA GLY A 276 17.01 9.24 -0.93
C GLY A 276 15.99 9.54 0.14
N GLU A 277 15.74 8.54 0.96
CA GLU A 277 14.80 8.61 2.07
C GLU A 277 15.27 7.77 3.25
N LEU A 278 14.89 8.19 4.44
CA LEU A 278 15.10 7.47 5.70
C LEU A 278 13.79 7.47 6.49
N TYR A 279 13.38 6.30 6.91
CA TYR A 279 12.30 6.05 7.84
C TYR A 279 12.86 5.30 9.05
N LEU A 280 12.60 5.79 10.24
CA LEU A 280 12.92 5.14 11.49
C LEU A 280 11.65 5.07 12.32
N ALA A 281 11.32 3.92 12.85
CA ALA A 281 10.22 3.76 13.78
C ALA A 281 10.60 2.83 14.92
N GLY A 282 9.89 2.95 16.01
CA GLY A 282 10.12 2.05 17.14
C GLY A 282 9.14 2.29 18.26
N SER A 283 9.10 1.33 19.16
CA SER A 283 8.33 1.44 20.39
C SER A 283 9.06 0.81 21.55
N ALA A 284 8.72 1.27 22.77
CA ALA A 284 9.27 0.78 24.00
C ALA A 284 8.25 0.83 25.13
N THR A 285 8.29 -0.16 26.02
CA THR A 285 7.46 -0.25 27.22
C THR A 285 8.15 -1.12 28.26
N GLU A 286 7.74 -1.00 29.51
CA GLU A 286 7.98 -1.97 30.57
C GLU A 286 6.70 -2.78 30.76
N ALA A 287 6.78 -4.10 30.54
CA ALA A 287 5.60 -4.96 30.62
C ALA A 287 6.00 -6.40 30.97
N ASP A 288 5.08 -7.14 31.57
CA ASP A 288 5.28 -8.55 31.89
C ASP A 288 5.34 -9.39 30.62
N ARG A 289 6.23 -10.36 30.62
CA ARG A 289 6.35 -11.35 29.53
C ARG A 289 6.14 -12.76 30.05
N LYS A 290 5.32 -13.52 29.33
CA LYS A 290 5.13 -14.94 29.61
C LYS A 290 5.88 -15.78 28.60
N GLU A 291 6.65 -16.75 29.09
CA GLU A 291 7.40 -17.66 28.25
C GLU A 291 7.24 -19.13 28.71
N GLY A 292 7.64 -20.07 27.84
CA GLY A 292 7.58 -21.50 28.12
C GLY A 292 6.31 -22.17 27.59
N ASP A 293 5.84 -23.19 28.28
CA ASP A 293 4.65 -23.95 27.89
C ASP A 293 3.39 -23.09 28.01
N PRO A 294 2.57 -22.96 26.95
CA PRO A 294 1.30 -22.22 26.99
C PRO A 294 0.33 -22.71 28.08
N SER A 295 0.43 -23.96 28.53
CA SER A 295 -0.40 -24.51 29.61
C SER A 295 0.11 -24.12 31.01
N ASN A 296 1.42 -23.82 31.14
CA ASN A 296 2.05 -23.43 32.40
C ASN A 296 3.15 -22.37 32.16
N PRO A 297 2.77 -21.15 31.72
CA PRO A 297 3.73 -20.13 31.36
C PRO A 297 4.41 -19.55 32.58
N GLN A 298 5.70 -19.30 32.51
CA GLN A 298 6.46 -18.55 33.51
C GLN A 298 6.39 -17.04 33.18
N THR A 299 6.09 -16.23 34.18
CA THR A 299 6.04 -14.77 34.02
C THR A 299 7.37 -14.16 34.43
N LYS A 300 7.92 -13.32 33.56
CA LYS A 300 9.00 -12.38 33.86
C LYS A 300 8.36 -11.00 33.99
N GLU A 301 8.48 -10.44 35.17
CA GLU A 301 7.85 -9.17 35.53
C GLU A 301 8.70 -7.99 35.09
N ASN A 302 8.05 -6.90 34.67
CA ASN A 302 8.65 -5.59 34.35
C ASN A 302 9.88 -5.67 33.41
N GLU A 303 9.81 -6.49 32.36
CA GLU A 303 10.86 -6.52 31.35
C GLU A 303 10.76 -5.32 30.42
N PHE A 304 11.90 -4.74 30.04
CA PHE A 304 11.97 -3.78 28.94
C PHE A 304 11.66 -4.49 27.64
N ARG A 305 10.62 -4.05 26.97
CA ARG A 305 10.15 -4.62 25.72
C ARG A 305 10.00 -3.53 24.66
N GLY A 306 10.36 -3.85 23.41
CA GLY A 306 10.27 -2.87 22.34
C GLY A 306 10.67 -3.44 20.99
N HIS A 307 10.58 -2.59 19.97
CA HIS A 307 11.06 -2.88 18.64
C HIS A 307 11.68 -1.65 17.98
N VAL A 308 12.46 -1.90 16.96
CA VAL A 308 13.02 -0.90 16.04
C VAL A 308 12.76 -1.36 14.61
N GLU A 309 12.33 -0.43 13.79
CA GLU A 309 12.17 -0.55 12.35
C GLU A 309 12.94 0.59 11.69
N ALA A 310 13.77 0.28 10.70
CA ALA A 310 14.53 1.26 9.95
C ALA A 310 14.54 0.90 8.47
N PHE A 311 14.08 1.80 7.64
CA PHE A 311 14.19 1.72 6.20
C PHE A 311 14.95 2.93 5.69
N GLY A 312 15.91 2.69 4.81
CA GLY A 312 16.67 3.77 4.20
C GLY A 312 17.15 3.41 2.81
N ARG A 313 17.11 4.38 1.93
CA ARG A 313 17.66 4.27 0.59
C ARG A 313 18.28 5.59 0.18
N TYR A 314 19.49 5.52 -0.39
CA TYR A 314 20.18 6.68 -0.90
C TYR A 314 20.86 6.38 -2.24
N ASP A 315 20.53 7.15 -3.29
CA ASP A 315 21.11 7.02 -4.62
C ASP A 315 22.44 7.82 -4.65
N ILE A 316 23.56 7.09 -4.58
CA ILE A 316 24.92 7.69 -4.60
C ILE A 316 25.12 8.44 -5.93
N ASN A 317 24.75 7.77 -7.02
CA ASN A 317 24.74 8.31 -8.38
C ASN A 317 23.72 7.52 -9.23
N ASP A 318 23.67 7.79 -10.54
CA ASP A 318 22.71 7.12 -11.47
C ASP A 318 22.89 5.60 -11.59
N THR A 319 24.03 5.09 -11.13
CA THR A 319 24.37 3.66 -11.21
C THR A 319 24.24 2.97 -9.85
N TRP A 320 24.69 3.60 -8.77
CA TRP A 320 24.85 2.98 -7.46
C TRP A 320 23.92 3.56 -6.41
N ARG A 321 23.31 2.68 -5.64
CA ARG A 321 22.56 3.03 -4.44
C ARG A 321 22.92 2.16 -3.25
N ILE A 322 22.76 2.71 -2.07
CA ILE A 322 22.88 2.01 -0.79
C ILE A 322 21.52 2.01 -0.09
N GLY A 323 21.25 0.95 0.63
CA GLY A 323 20.02 0.87 1.41
C GLY A 323 20.12 -0.03 2.61
N MET A 324 19.13 0.11 3.48
CA MET A 324 18.92 -0.73 4.65
C MET A 324 17.43 -0.98 4.86
N ASP A 325 17.12 -2.15 5.41
CA ASP A 325 15.78 -2.59 5.82
C ASP A 325 15.98 -3.43 7.08
N ILE A 326 15.72 -2.85 8.24
CA ILE A 326 16.04 -3.41 9.54
C ILE A 326 14.77 -3.49 10.37
N GLU A 327 14.42 -4.70 10.79
CA GLU A 327 13.39 -4.96 11.76
C GLU A 327 13.97 -5.79 12.92
N ARG A 328 13.79 -5.32 14.15
CA ARG A 328 14.27 -6.01 15.34
C ARG A 328 13.32 -5.81 16.52
N SER A 329 13.11 -6.84 17.32
CA SER A 329 12.37 -6.73 18.59
C SER A 329 13.18 -7.29 19.74
N THR A 330 12.89 -6.86 20.96
CA THR A 330 13.54 -7.34 22.18
C THR A 330 13.25 -8.80 22.44
N ASP A 331 12.04 -9.24 22.10
CA ASP A 331 11.58 -10.61 22.30
C ASP A 331 10.64 -11.07 21.15
N ARG A 332 10.34 -12.38 21.12
CA ARG A 332 9.61 -13.03 20.04
C ARG A 332 8.12 -12.75 20.02
N SER A 333 7.54 -12.43 21.17
CA SER A 333 6.09 -12.22 21.29
C SER A 333 5.68 -10.76 21.22
N TYR A 334 6.61 -9.82 21.40
CA TYR A 334 6.32 -8.38 21.49
C TYR A 334 5.42 -7.88 20.37
N LEU A 335 5.85 -8.04 19.12
CA LEU A 335 5.10 -7.53 17.96
C LEU A 335 3.72 -8.18 17.81
N ARG A 336 3.59 -9.46 18.19
CA ARG A 336 2.30 -10.16 18.16
C ARG A 336 1.40 -9.79 19.32
N ARG A 337 1.97 -9.61 20.54
CA ARG A 337 1.21 -9.25 21.73
C ARG A 337 0.64 -7.85 21.62
N PHE A 338 1.48 -6.89 21.24
CA PHE A 338 1.06 -5.49 21.15
C PHE A 338 0.24 -5.20 19.90
N ASN A 339 0.31 -6.01 18.85
CA ASN A 339 -0.52 -5.98 17.63
C ASN A 339 -0.66 -4.59 16.98
N PHE A 340 0.22 -3.65 17.30
CA PHE A 340 0.32 -2.33 16.65
C PHE A 340 1.13 -2.43 15.36
N PHE A 341 1.98 -3.44 15.27
CA PHE A 341 2.89 -3.72 14.19
C PHE A 341 2.65 -5.14 13.71
N LYS A 342 2.66 -5.37 12.41
CA LYS A 342 2.45 -6.68 11.81
C LYS A 342 3.77 -7.18 11.23
N PRO A 343 4.49 -8.09 11.90
CA PRO A 343 5.62 -8.73 11.29
C PRO A 343 5.16 -9.57 10.08
N GLU A 344 5.89 -9.48 8.98
CA GLU A 344 5.69 -10.35 7.83
C GLU A 344 6.30 -11.73 8.14
N GLY A 345 5.47 -12.73 8.46
CA GLY A 345 5.93 -14.11 8.70
C GLY A 345 6.40 -14.38 10.12
N ASN A 346 7.30 -15.38 10.25
CA ASN A 346 7.81 -15.90 11.51
C ASN A 346 9.24 -15.45 11.85
N SER A 347 9.82 -14.54 11.07
CA SER A 347 11.15 -13.99 11.30
C SER A 347 11.22 -12.52 10.93
N LEU A 348 12.02 -11.77 11.67
CA LEU A 348 12.40 -10.41 11.32
C LEU A 348 13.74 -10.45 10.58
N LYS A 349 13.81 -9.69 9.48
CA LYS A 349 15.00 -9.63 8.63
C LYS A 349 15.71 -8.29 8.81
N GLN A 350 17.00 -8.34 9.03
CA GLN A 350 17.86 -7.18 8.95
C GLN A 350 18.66 -7.30 7.65
N HIS A 351 18.56 -6.30 6.80
CA HIS A 351 19.19 -6.27 5.49
C HIS A 351 19.86 -4.92 5.24
N MET A 352 21.13 -4.96 4.89
CA MET A 352 21.87 -3.81 4.39
C MET A 352 22.43 -4.16 3.03
N TYR A 353 22.44 -3.22 2.11
CA TYR A 353 22.90 -3.49 0.76
C TYR A 353 23.54 -2.27 0.08
N ILE A 354 24.40 -2.56 -0.87
CA ILE A 354 24.81 -1.65 -1.93
C ILE A 354 24.57 -2.36 -3.25
N GLU A 355 23.94 -1.68 -4.20
CA GLU A 355 23.64 -2.25 -5.50
C GLU A 355 23.85 -1.25 -6.63
N GLY A 356 24.20 -1.76 -7.80
CA GLY A 356 24.47 -0.97 -8.98
C GLY A 356 23.81 -1.55 -10.22
N PHE A 357 23.28 -0.65 -11.05
CA PHE A 357 22.61 -0.95 -12.31
C PHE A 357 23.28 -0.18 -13.43
N ARG A 358 23.79 -0.87 -14.42
CA ARG A 358 24.39 -0.23 -15.61
C ARG A 358 23.98 -0.98 -16.87
N HIS A 359 23.15 -0.36 -17.69
CA HIS A 359 22.54 -0.99 -18.85
C HIS A 359 21.78 -2.27 -18.47
N ARG A 360 22.33 -3.45 -18.82
CA ARG A 360 21.76 -4.77 -18.49
C ARG A 360 22.53 -5.51 -17.40
N ASN A 361 23.48 -4.82 -16.78
CA ASN A 361 24.33 -5.39 -15.74
C ASN A 361 23.82 -4.99 -14.36
N TYR A 362 23.94 -5.90 -13.42
CA TYR A 362 23.60 -5.71 -12.03
C TYR A 362 24.73 -6.21 -11.16
N ALA A 363 25.04 -5.46 -10.11
CA ALA A 363 25.97 -5.91 -9.08
C ALA A 363 25.42 -5.52 -7.72
N SER A 364 25.51 -6.40 -6.72
CA SER A 364 25.14 -6.10 -5.35
C SER A 364 26.04 -6.74 -4.33
N LEU A 365 26.13 -6.09 -3.17
CA LEU A 365 26.67 -6.66 -1.94
C LEU A 365 25.58 -6.52 -0.89
N ASN A 366 25.19 -7.64 -0.30
CA ASN A 366 24.12 -7.74 0.67
C ASN A 366 24.62 -8.33 1.98
N LEU A 367 24.09 -7.86 3.10
CA LEU A 367 24.32 -8.35 4.44
C LEU A 367 22.98 -8.69 5.08
N TYR A 368 22.79 -9.91 5.55
CA TYR A 368 21.54 -10.37 6.16
C TYR A 368 21.79 -10.91 7.57
N SER A 369 20.86 -10.60 8.46
CA SER A 369 20.69 -11.24 9.75
C SER A 369 19.21 -11.50 9.99
N PHE A 370 18.88 -12.48 10.81
CA PHE A 370 17.50 -12.88 11.04
C PHE A 370 17.23 -13.02 12.54
N GLN A 371 15.98 -12.73 12.95
CA GLN A 371 15.49 -13.01 14.29
C GLN A 371 14.23 -13.88 14.18
N ASP A 372 14.25 -15.07 14.76
CA ASP A 372 13.12 -15.97 14.80
C ASP A 372 12.05 -15.50 15.80
N LEU A 373 10.79 -15.48 15.38
CA LEU A 373 9.63 -15.14 16.20
C LEU A 373 8.78 -16.35 16.62
N ARG A 374 9.20 -17.58 16.30
CA ARG A 374 8.50 -18.79 16.71
C ARG A 374 8.63 -18.99 18.23
N SER A 375 7.61 -19.60 18.85
CA SER A 375 7.55 -19.79 20.30
C SER A 375 8.49 -20.90 20.83
N SER A 376 8.91 -21.84 19.98
CA SER A 376 9.83 -22.91 20.37
C SER A 376 11.24 -22.37 20.65
N LYS A 377 11.89 -22.90 21.69
CA LYS A 377 13.30 -22.59 21.97
C LYS A 377 14.26 -23.32 21.02
N GLU A 378 13.76 -24.34 20.33
CA GLU A 378 14.52 -25.07 19.32
C GLU A 378 14.86 -24.14 18.16
N GLY A 379 16.11 -24.10 17.76
CA GLY A 379 16.58 -23.32 16.62
C GLY A 379 16.95 -21.85 16.87
N GLN A 380 17.04 -21.39 18.12
CA GLN A 380 17.43 -19.99 18.39
C GLN A 380 18.85 -19.65 17.94
N ASN A 381 19.80 -20.58 18.13
CA ASN A 381 21.20 -20.44 17.70
C ASN A 381 21.42 -20.86 16.24
N GLU A 382 20.37 -21.42 15.60
CA GLU A 382 20.40 -21.88 14.21
C GLU A 382 20.12 -20.75 13.20
N GLN A 383 19.72 -19.55 13.68
CA GLN A 383 19.43 -18.44 12.78
C GLN A 383 20.71 -17.97 12.09
N PRO A 384 20.72 -17.95 10.74
CA PRO A 384 21.93 -17.62 10.01
C PRO A 384 22.24 -16.12 10.03
N PHE A 385 23.52 -15.81 10.04
CA PHE A 385 24.08 -14.55 9.58
C PHE A 385 24.68 -14.79 8.20
N VAL A 386 24.16 -14.09 7.18
CA VAL A 386 24.57 -14.31 5.80
C VAL A 386 25.19 -13.04 5.25
N ALA A 387 26.51 -12.97 5.29
CA ALA A 387 27.25 -11.75 4.94
C ALA A 387 28.75 -12.01 4.72
N PRO A 388 29.30 -11.61 3.57
CA PRO A 388 28.62 -10.96 2.46
C PRO A 388 27.88 -11.94 1.54
N VAL A 389 26.85 -11.45 0.87
CA VAL A 389 26.31 -12.03 -0.37
C VAL A 389 26.62 -11.06 -1.50
N ILE A 390 27.38 -11.51 -2.46
CA ILE A 390 27.77 -10.70 -3.62
C ILE A 390 27.12 -11.32 -4.85
N ASP A 391 26.33 -10.54 -5.56
CA ASP A 391 25.71 -10.94 -6.80
C ASP A 391 26.23 -10.08 -7.96
N TYR A 392 26.56 -10.73 -9.07
CA TYR A 392 26.89 -10.05 -10.31
C TYR A 392 26.15 -10.71 -11.47
N LYS A 393 25.41 -9.91 -12.23
CA LYS A 393 24.69 -10.35 -13.44
C LYS A 393 25.10 -9.51 -14.62
N HIS A 394 25.49 -10.20 -15.68
CA HIS A 394 25.84 -9.58 -16.95
C HIS A 394 24.98 -10.17 -18.07
N VAL A 395 24.45 -9.32 -18.95
CA VAL A 395 23.79 -9.72 -20.21
C VAL A 395 24.39 -8.92 -21.34
N GLY A 396 25.03 -9.64 -22.26
CA GLY A 396 25.68 -9.10 -23.43
C GLY A 396 24.69 -8.49 -24.43
N GLU A 397 25.23 -7.76 -25.39
CA GLU A 397 24.47 -7.31 -26.56
C GLU A 397 24.09 -8.50 -27.46
N ALA A 398 23.07 -8.31 -28.29
CA ALA A 398 22.68 -9.32 -29.25
C ALA A 398 23.78 -9.49 -30.34
N ASP A 399 24.19 -10.70 -30.59
CA ASP A 399 25.10 -11.02 -31.68
C ASP A 399 24.39 -11.02 -33.03
N SER A 400 25.10 -11.37 -34.10
CA SER A 400 24.57 -11.46 -35.48
C SER A 400 23.44 -12.49 -35.64
N TRP A 401 23.32 -13.44 -34.71
CA TRP A 401 22.25 -14.44 -34.71
C TRP A 401 21.07 -14.03 -33.81
N GLY A 402 21.17 -12.86 -33.11
CA GLY A 402 20.20 -12.37 -32.18
C GLY A 402 20.28 -13.01 -30.81
N GLY A 403 21.31 -13.83 -30.55
CA GLY A 403 21.59 -14.44 -29.26
C GLY A 403 22.32 -13.49 -28.32
N ARG A 404 22.31 -13.81 -27.03
CA ARG A 404 22.94 -13.02 -25.97
C ARG A 404 23.72 -13.89 -25.03
N SER A 405 24.96 -13.50 -24.75
CA SER A 405 25.72 -14.07 -23.65
C SER A 405 25.22 -13.58 -22.31
N SER A 406 25.32 -14.39 -21.29
CA SER A 406 25.02 -14.03 -19.90
C SER A 406 26.08 -14.58 -18.95
N LEU A 407 26.22 -13.94 -17.80
CA LEU A 407 27.01 -14.44 -16.67
C LEU A 407 26.26 -14.08 -15.40
N ASP A 408 25.86 -15.09 -14.63
CA ASP A 408 25.38 -14.93 -13.26
C ASP A 408 26.46 -15.45 -12.31
N ALA A 409 26.94 -14.60 -11.41
CA ALA A 409 27.93 -14.97 -10.41
C ALA A 409 27.43 -14.60 -9.01
N ASN A 410 27.63 -15.50 -8.05
CA ASN A 410 27.22 -15.31 -6.66
C ASN A 410 28.32 -15.81 -5.73
N PHE A 411 28.59 -15.01 -4.69
CA PHE A 411 29.38 -15.44 -3.54
C PHE A 411 28.54 -15.28 -2.28
N ARG A 412 28.57 -16.28 -1.38
CA ARG A 412 27.84 -16.24 -0.10
C ARG A 412 28.74 -16.80 1.00
N PHE A 413 28.80 -16.07 2.12
CA PHE A 413 29.24 -16.60 3.41
C PHE A 413 28.03 -16.75 4.33
N LEU A 414 27.90 -17.89 4.98
CA LEU A 414 26.86 -18.19 5.96
C LEU A 414 27.51 -18.66 7.25
N GLY A 415 27.18 -17.97 8.35
CA GLY A 415 27.58 -18.33 9.71
C GLY A 415 26.39 -18.46 10.63
N ARG A 416 26.48 -19.32 11.65
CA ARG A 416 25.46 -19.49 12.70
C ARG A 416 26.11 -20.04 13.99
N GLY A 417 25.35 -19.93 15.10
CA GLY A 417 25.82 -20.43 16.39
C GLY A 417 25.83 -21.96 16.46
N ASP A 418 24.78 -22.59 15.97
CA ASP A 418 24.60 -24.03 15.89
C ASP A 418 24.16 -24.44 14.49
N GLY A 419 24.75 -25.49 13.91
CA GLY A 419 24.45 -26.02 12.60
C GLY A 419 25.47 -25.65 11.52
N PRO A 420 25.18 -25.97 10.25
CA PRO A 420 26.14 -25.81 9.16
C PRO A 420 26.57 -24.37 8.93
N THR A 421 27.85 -24.17 8.72
CA THR A 421 28.46 -22.90 8.29
C THR A 421 29.18 -23.11 6.97
N GLY A 422 29.38 -22.06 6.18
CA GLY A 422 30.16 -22.25 4.96
C GLY A 422 30.17 -21.08 4.00
N GLN A 423 30.96 -21.31 2.94
CA GLN A 423 31.11 -20.38 1.83
C GLN A 423 30.69 -21.07 0.54
N ARG A 424 30.08 -20.32 -0.34
CA ARG A 424 29.74 -20.74 -1.70
C ARG A 424 30.19 -19.70 -2.70
N LEU A 425 30.86 -20.16 -3.75
CA LEU A 425 31.12 -19.39 -4.97
C LEU A 425 30.40 -20.09 -6.13
N SER A 426 29.52 -19.39 -6.81
CA SER A 426 28.76 -19.89 -7.96
C SER A 426 29.00 -19.00 -9.16
N ALA A 427 29.19 -19.60 -10.34
CA ALA A 427 29.25 -18.89 -11.62
C ALA A 427 28.48 -19.67 -12.66
N GLN A 428 27.69 -18.95 -13.45
CA GLN A 428 26.84 -19.53 -14.49
C GLN A 428 26.96 -18.71 -15.78
N PRO A 429 28.01 -18.94 -16.60
CA PRO A 429 28.06 -18.43 -17.96
C PRO A 429 26.99 -19.11 -18.80
N GLY A 430 26.33 -18.32 -19.66
CA GLY A 430 25.25 -18.81 -20.49
C GLY A 430 25.15 -18.08 -21.84
N TYR A 431 24.34 -18.65 -22.71
CA TYR A 431 23.95 -18.08 -23.98
C TYR A 431 22.49 -18.39 -24.27
N GLY A 432 21.72 -17.39 -24.61
CA GLY A 432 20.29 -17.48 -24.89
C GLY A 432 19.94 -16.94 -26.27
N LEU A 433 19.16 -17.71 -27.02
CA LEU A 433 18.65 -17.34 -28.34
C LEU A 433 17.14 -17.50 -28.36
N SER A 434 16.42 -16.47 -28.80
CA SER A 434 14.97 -16.52 -29.00
C SER A 434 14.63 -16.03 -30.39
N ARG A 435 13.84 -16.81 -31.14
CA ARG A 435 13.44 -16.51 -32.51
C ARG A 435 11.96 -16.79 -32.74
N THR A 436 11.33 -15.92 -33.51
CA THR A 436 10.00 -16.16 -34.05
C THR A 436 10.10 -16.35 -35.54
N SER A 437 9.59 -17.46 -36.06
CA SER A 437 9.55 -17.75 -37.49
C SER A 437 8.46 -16.92 -38.19
N ASN A 438 8.52 -16.85 -39.52
CA ASN A 438 7.51 -16.12 -40.32
C ASN A 438 6.09 -16.70 -40.20
N ILE A 439 5.96 -17.95 -39.77
CA ILE A 439 4.66 -18.61 -39.52
C ILE A 439 4.20 -18.45 -38.06
N GLY A 440 4.92 -17.65 -37.24
CA GLY A 440 4.55 -17.39 -35.83
C GLY A 440 5.07 -18.43 -34.83
N PHE A 441 5.89 -19.39 -35.24
CA PHE A 441 6.48 -20.38 -34.35
C PHE A 441 7.59 -19.73 -33.51
N VAL A 442 7.46 -19.77 -32.20
CA VAL A 442 8.42 -19.19 -31.24
C VAL A 442 9.33 -20.29 -30.72
N SER A 443 10.64 -20.14 -30.89
CA SER A 443 11.65 -21.03 -30.33
C SER A 443 12.60 -20.29 -29.42
N ARG A 444 12.94 -20.88 -28.28
CA ARG A 444 13.97 -20.41 -27.35
C ARG A 444 14.94 -21.52 -27.06
N ILE A 445 16.21 -21.19 -27.07
CA ILE A 445 17.31 -22.11 -26.73
C ILE A 445 18.18 -21.38 -25.74
N ASN A 446 18.44 -21.98 -24.57
CA ASN A 446 19.37 -21.50 -23.57
C ASN A 446 20.41 -22.61 -23.31
N LEU A 447 21.66 -22.23 -23.32
CA LEU A 447 22.80 -23.06 -22.96
C LEU A 447 23.50 -22.39 -21.81
N ASP A 448 23.76 -23.10 -20.75
CA ASP A 448 24.58 -22.59 -19.66
C ASP A 448 25.35 -23.69 -18.93
N VAL A 449 26.36 -23.28 -18.16
CA VAL A 449 27.13 -24.17 -17.32
C VAL A 449 27.10 -23.61 -15.91
N LYS A 450 26.45 -24.30 -14.99
CA LYS A 450 26.50 -23.95 -13.57
C LYS A 450 27.74 -24.56 -12.93
N MET A 451 28.57 -23.72 -12.31
CA MET A 451 29.81 -24.07 -11.64
C MET A 451 29.74 -23.56 -10.21
N ASP A 452 29.86 -24.47 -9.26
CA ASP A 452 29.79 -24.12 -7.84
C ASP A 452 31.00 -24.70 -7.10
N LEU A 453 31.50 -23.94 -6.13
CA LEU A 453 32.53 -24.34 -5.17
C LEU A 453 31.97 -24.07 -3.77
N TYR A 454 31.91 -25.09 -2.94
CA TYR A 454 31.50 -25.04 -1.54
C TYR A 454 32.68 -25.33 -0.63
N ASN A 455 32.75 -24.63 0.47
CA ASN A 455 33.58 -24.96 1.61
C ASN A 455 32.68 -24.91 2.85
N THR A 456 32.43 -26.06 3.47
CA THR A 456 31.40 -26.21 4.49
C THR A 456 31.95 -26.93 5.73
N ASP A 457 31.37 -26.60 6.86
CA ASP A 457 31.70 -27.12 8.19
C ASP A 457 30.43 -27.52 8.94
N GLN A 458 30.46 -28.59 9.73
CA GLN A 458 29.38 -29.09 10.57
C GLN A 458 28.08 -29.52 9.85
N ILE A 459 28.17 -30.10 8.66
CA ILE A 459 27.01 -30.64 7.96
C ILE A 459 26.56 -31.94 8.64
N SER A 460 25.34 -31.95 9.17
CA SER A 460 24.68 -33.18 9.60
C SER A 460 24.28 -34.02 8.38
N ASN A 461 24.81 -35.24 8.27
CA ASN A 461 24.40 -36.16 7.22
C ASN A 461 23.17 -36.98 7.69
N PRO A 462 21.95 -36.77 7.14
CA PRO A 462 20.75 -37.49 7.58
C PRO A 462 20.78 -38.97 7.22
N LYS A 463 21.69 -39.44 6.35
CA LYS A 463 21.83 -40.85 5.99
C LYS A 463 22.79 -41.61 6.92
N VAL A 464 23.51 -40.90 7.75
CA VAL A 464 24.47 -41.51 8.73
C VAL A 464 24.24 -40.83 10.08
N ASN A 465 23.58 -41.52 11.00
CA ASN A 465 23.36 -41.01 12.35
C ASN A 465 24.71 -40.52 12.94
N SER A 466 24.88 -39.21 13.08
CA SER A 466 25.94 -38.52 13.79
C SER A 466 27.28 -38.21 13.06
N ALA A 467 27.41 -38.35 11.76
CA ALA A 467 28.63 -37.92 11.08
C ALA A 467 28.50 -36.49 10.52
N SER A 468 29.20 -35.53 11.10
CA SER A 468 29.47 -34.23 10.47
C SER A 468 30.41 -34.45 9.29
N SER A 469 30.08 -33.95 8.10
CA SER A 469 30.98 -33.99 6.96
C SER A 469 31.41 -32.57 6.59
N ASP A 470 32.69 -32.31 6.78
CA ASP A 470 33.33 -31.05 6.47
C ASP A 470 34.10 -31.15 5.16
N GLY A 471 34.34 -30.04 4.52
CA GLY A 471 35.27 -29.97 3.41
C GLY A 471 34.86 -29.18 2.20
N VAL A 472 35.66 -29.33 1.17
CA VAL A 472 35.47 -28.65 -0.10
C VAL A 472 34.74 -29.57 -1.06
N GLU A 473 33.71 -29.06 -1.69
CA GLU A 473 32.93 -29.74 -2.76
C GLU A 473 32.79 -28.85 -3.97
N TYR A 474 32.88 -29.44 -5.15
CA TYR A 474 32.66 -28.70 -6.41
C TYR A 474 31.57 -29.34 -7.26
N ARG A 475 30.86 -28.53 -8.01
CA ARG A 475 29.81 -28.96 -8.91
C ARG A 475 29.99 -28.31 -10.28
N LEU A 476 29.85 -29.11 -11.34
CA LEU A 476 29.87 -28.66 -12.72
C LEU A 476 28.66 -29.28 -13.46
N MET A 477 27.73 -28.44 -13.85
CA MET A 477 26.43 -28.82 -14.45
C MET A 477 26.21 -28.09 -15.78
N PRO A 478 26.59 -28.68 -16.92
CA PRO A 478 26.17 -28.20 -18.23
C PRO A 478 24.67 -28.42 -18.39
N ARG A 479 23.95 -27.40 -18.87
CA ARG A 479 22.50 -27.40 -19.01
C ARG A 479 22.11 -26.90 -20.37
N ILE A 480 21.13 -27.58 -20.98
CA ILE A 480 20.51 -27.21 -22.23
C ILE A 480 19.02 -27.12 -22.00
N TYR A 481 18.45 -26.01 -22.42
CA TYR A 481 17.03 -25.81 -22.44
C TYR A 481 16.59 -25.36 -23.81
N ALA A 482 15.56 -26.00 -24.36
CA ALA A 482 14.93 -25.60 -25.60
C ALA A 482 13.41 -25.66 -25.44
N ASP A 483 12.70 -24.60 -25.79
CA ASP A 483 11.24 -24.62 -25.85
C ASP A 483 10.72 -24.10 -27.18
N TRP A 484 9.58 -24.66 -27.59
CA TRP A 484 8.85 -24.30 -28.77
C TRP A 484 7.40 -24.04 -28.42
N ARG A 485 6.88 -22.94 -28.94
CA ARG A 485 5.50 -22.52 -28.76
C ARG A 485 4.91 -22.12 -30.09
N PHE A 486 3.65 -22.49 -30.30
CA PHE A 486 2.95 -22.12 -31.51
C PHE A 486 1.63 -21.42 -31.19
N PRO A 487 1.63 -20.09 -30.96
CA PRO A 487 0.42 -19.34 -30.66
C PRO A 487 -0.45 -19.21 -31.92
N LEU A 488 -1.55 -19.95 -31.96
CA LEU A 488 -2.57 -19.87 -32.99
C LEU A 488 -3.67 -18.93 -32.53
N VAL A 489 -3.95 -17.89 -33.30
CA VAL A 489 -4.94 -16.89 -32.97
C VAL A 489 -6.05 -16.91 -34.02
N LEU A 490 -7.29 -17.09 -33.55
CA LEU A 490 -8.50 -16.86 -34.32
C LEU A 490 -9.19 -15.58 -33.83
N ALA A 491 -9.12 -14.52 -34.62
CA ALA A 491 -9.77 -13.26 -34.34
C ALA A 491 -11.05 -13.13 -35.17
N THR A 492 -12.14 -12.79 -34.47
CA THR A 492 -13.44 -12.42 -35.06
C THR A 492 -13.83 -11.03 -34.55
N ASP A 493 -14.89 -10.44 -35.07
CA ASP A 493 -15.38 -9.12 -34.61
C ASP A 493 -15.77 -9.12 -33.12
N ALA A 494 -16.17 -10.26 -32.58
CA ALA A 494 -16.65 -10.41 -31.19
C ALA A 494 -15.60 -11.00 -30.24
N THR A 495 -14.68 -11.84 -30.73
CA THR A 495 -13.76 -12.61 -29.90
C THR A 495 -12.37 -12.79 -30.54
N SER A 496 -11.36 -12.92 -29.68
CA SER A 496 -10.05 -13.42 -30.02
C SER A 496 -9.78 -14.69 -29.22
N GLN A 497 -9.53 -15.79 -29.93
CA GLN A 497 -9.22 -17.08 -29.31
C GLN A 497 -7.74 -17.39 -29.56
N LEU A 498 -7.05 -17.80 -28.49
CA LEU A 498 -5.66 -18.24 -28.53
C LEU A 498 -5.59 -19.72 -28.21
N VAL A 499 -4.94 -20.51 -29.06
CA VAL A 499 -4.53 -21.88 -28.73
C VAL A 499 -3.01 -21.93 -28.88
N GLU A 500 -2.32 -22.19 -27.77
CA GLU A 500 -0.85 -22.18 -27.72
C GLU A 500 -0.35 -23.54 -27.20
N PRO A 501 -0.12 -24.54 -28.08
CA PRO A 501 0.62 -25.71 -27.69
C PRO A 501 2.09 -25.37 -27.46
N MET A 502 2.68 -26.04 -26.47
CA MET A 502 4.07 -25.83 -26.08
C MET A 502 4.75 -27.15 -25.76
N ILE A 503 6.02 -27.23 -26.13
CA ILE A 503 6.90 -28.34 -25.80
C ILE A 503 8.25 -27.79 -25.38
N GLY A 504 8.84 -28.35 -24.33
CA GLY A 504 10.16 -28.00 -23.83
C GLY A 504 11.03 -29.22 -23.60
N LEU A 505 12.30 -29.06 -23.78
CA LEU A 505 13.32 -30.05 -23.47
C LEU A 505 14.34 -29.44 -22.54
N VAL A 506 14.63 -30.12 -21.44
CA VAL A 506 15.74 -29.79 -20.55
C VAL A 506 16.67 -31.00 -20.49
N ALA A 507 17.97 -30.75 -20.68
CA ALA A 507 18.99 -31.77 -20.54
C ALA A 507 20.12 -31.22 -19.64
N THR A 508 20.37 -31.93 -18.54
CA THR A 508 21.45 -31.64 -17.61
C THR A 508 22.20 -32.93 -17.28
N ARG A 509 23.39 -32.80 -16.74
CA ARG A 509 24.12 -33.96 -16.22
C ARG A 509 23.34 -34.57 -15.05
N ASN A 510 23.31 -35.91 -14.95
CA ASN A 510 22.72 -36.61 -13.81
C ASN A 510 23.53 -36.40 -12.52
N GLY A 511 22.84 -36.28 -11.36
CA GLY A 511 23.45 -36.01 -10.07
C GLY A 511 23.81 -34.54 -9.88
N GLY A 512 24.71 -34.24 -8.97
CA GLY A 512 25.19 -32.88 -8.66
C GLY A 512 24.76 -32.36 -7.31
N ASN A 513 23.90 -33.09 -6.59
CA ASN A 513 23.48 -32.76 -5.22
C ASN A 513 24.20 -33.66 -4.19
N SER A 514 25.51 -33.48 -4.06
CA SER A 514 26.32 -34.17 -3.05
C SER A 514 25.79 -33.94 -1.65
N ASN A 515 25.84 -34.96 -0.79
CA ASN A 515 25.50 -34.85 0.64
C ASN A 515 26.39 -33.86 1.42
N LYS A 516 27.50 -33.42 0.83
CA LYS A 516 28.39 -32.39 1.38
C LYS A 516 27.97 -30.98 1.03
N ILE A 517 26.97 -30.81 0.17
CA ILE A 517 26.39 -29.52 -0.16
C ILE A 517 25.19 -29.32 0.77
N PRO A 518 25.19 -28.29 1.65
CA PRO A 518 24.04 -27.99 2.51
C PRO A 518 22.84 -27.52 1.67
N ASP A 519 21.65 -27.70 2.17
CA ASP A 519 20.41 -27.17 1.57
C ASP A 519 19.89 -26.02 2.44
N GLU A 520 20.36 -24.81 2.15
CA GLU A 520 20.03 -23.60 2.90
C GLU A 520 19.04 -22.70 2.18
N ASP A 521 18.98 -22.77 0.84
CA ASP A 521 18.17 -21.87 0.02
C ASP A 521 17.25 -22.57 -0.98
N SER A 522 17.24 -23.92 -1.01
CA SER A 522 16.49 -24.70 -1.99
C SER A 522 15.48 -25.66 -1.38
N SER A 523 15.17 -25.52 -0.11
CA SER A 523 14.42 -26.49 0.70
C SER A 523 12.94 -26.63 0.33
N VAL A 524 12.35 -25.68 -0.38
CA VAL A 524 10.91 -25.67 -0.73
C VAL A 524 10.76 -25.69 -2.24
N PHE A 525 10.34 -26.82 -2.75
CA PHE A 525 10.00 -26.97 -4.16
C PHE A 525 8.63 -27.64 -4.34
N GLU A 526 7.87 -27.12 -5.26
CA GLU A 526 6.62 -27.69 -5.72
C GLU A 526 6.41 -27.35 -7.19
N GLU A 527 6.12 -28.36 -8.03
CA GLU A 527 5.78 -28.13 -9.44
C GLU A 527 4.41 -27.45 -9.53
N ASP A 528 4.34 -26.37 -10.29
CA ASP A 528 3.10 -25.66 -10.60
C ASP A 528 3.09 -25.07 -12.03
N ASP A 529 2.01 -24.39 -12.37
CA ASP A 529 1.83 -23.75 -13.68
C ASP A 529 2.87 -22.65 -13.98
N THR A 530 3.53 -22.10 -12.98
CA THR A 530 4.47 -20.98 -13.13
C THR A 530 5.90 -21.42 -13.38
N ASN A 531 6.29 -22.59 -12.85
CA ASN A 531 7.67 -23.10 -12.93
C ASN A 531 7.85 -24.27 -13.89
N LEU A 532 6.78 -24.80 -14.49
CA LEU A 532 6.81 -25.96 -15.36
C LEU A 532 7.85 -25.85 -16.48
N LEU A 533 7.95 -24.69 -17.14
CA LEU A 533 8.86 -24.40 -18.24
C LEU A 533 10.22 -23.83 -17.79
N SER A 534 10.55 -23.88 -16.51
CA SER A 534 11.84 -23.42 -16.01
C SER A 534 12.94 -24.43 -16.26
N ILE A 535 14.17 -23.96 -16.52
CA ILE A 535 15.35 -24.81 -16.69
C ILE A 535 15.73 -25.51 -15.38
N ASP A 536 15.54 -24.80 -14.28
CA ASP A 536 15.71 -25.27 -12.92
C ASP A 536 14.48 -24.83 -12.12
N ARG A 537 13.78 -25.76 -11.51
CA ARG A 537 12.56 -25.49 -10.76
C ARG A 537 12.83 -25.34 -9.26
N LEU A 538 14.02 -25.76 -8.81
CA LEU A 538 14.44 -25.59 -7.41
C LEU A 538 14.81 -24.13 -7.16
N PRO A 539 14.35 -23.53 -6.04
CA PRO A 539 14.77 -22.19 -5.68
C PRO A 539 16.24 -22.17 -5.23
N GLY A 540 16.88 -21.00 -5.30
CA GLY A 540 18.24 -20.81 -4.78
C GLY A 540 19.35 -21.42 -5.65
N PHE A 541 20.44 -21.80 -5.00
CA PHE A 541 21.66 -22.28 -5.64
C PHE A 541 22.10 -23.65 -5.12
N ASP A 542 21.68 -24.05 -3.92
CA ASP A 542 22.26 -25.18 -3.22
C ASP A 542 21.86 -26.52 -3.83
N ARG A 543 20.62 -26.63 -4.28
CA ARG A 543 20.14 -27.79 -5.03
C ARG A 543 19.95 -27.44 -6.50
N VAL A 544 20.11 -28.45 -7.35
CA VAL A 544 19.89 -28.36 -8.80
C VAL A 544 19.05 -29.53 -9.24
N GLU A 545 18.17 -29.30 -10.20
CA GLU A 545 17.41 -30.35 -10.83
C GLU A 545 18.28 -31.01 -11.93
N SER A 546 18.49 -32.31 -11.80
CA SER A 546 19.37 -33.08 -12.68
C SER A 546 18.61 -33.91 -13.71
N GLY A 547 19.35 -34.45 -14.71
CA GLY A 547 18.81 -35.38 -15.70
C GLY A 547 18.12 -34.74 -16.90
N GLN A 548 17.37 -35.56 -17.65
CA GLN A 548 16.70 -35.16 -18.89
C GLN A 548 15.21 -35.22 -18.69
N ARG A 549 14.48 -34.17 -19.14
CA ARG A 549 13.04 -34.14 -19.12
C ARG A 549 12.45 -33.45 -20.35
N LEU A 550 11.29 -33.98 -20.74
CA LEU A 550 10.41 -33.38 -21.72
C LEU A 550 9.25 -32.70 -21.00
N ILE A 551 8.96 -31.49 -21.41
CA ILE A 551 7.85 -30.70 -20.88
C ILE A 551 6.84 -30.50 -21.97
N TYR A 552 5.54 -30.67 -21.70
CA TYR A 552 4.51 -30.39 -22.70
C TYR A 552 3.30 -29.77 -22.03
N GLY A 553 2.59 -28.96 -22.77
CA GLY A 553 1.41 -28.28 -22.28
C GLY A 553 0.67 -27.52 -23.37
N ALA A 554 -0.47 -27.01 -23.00
CA ALA A 554 -1.26 -26.17 -23.87
C ALA A 554 -1.95 -25.06 -23.08
N LYS A 555 -2.04 -23.90 -23.70
CA LYS A 555 -2.84 -22.79 -23.22
C LYS A 555 -3.96 -22.51 -24.20
N TYR A 556 -5.18 -22.35 -23.68
CA TYR A 556 -6.32 -21.82 -24.41
C TYR A 556 -6.71 -20.48 -23.77
N GLY A 557 -6.96 -19.46 -24.59
CA GLY A 557 -7.44 -18.16 -24.15
C GLY A 557 -8.63 -17.72 -24.99
N LEU A 558 -9.66 -17.20 -24.33
CA LEU A 558 -10.84 -16.58 -24.96
C LEU A 558 -10.97 -15.15 -24.43
N PHE A 559 -10.83 -14.21 -25.36
CA PHE A 559 -10.86 -12.77 -25.09
C PHE A 559 -11.95 -12.13 -25.92
N GLY A 560 -12.77 -11.25 -25.34
CA GLY A 560 -13.81 -10.57 -26.09
C GLY A 560 -14.61 -9.61 -25.24
N ARG A 561 -15.23 -8.67 -25.90
CA ARG A 561 -15.97 -7.60 -25.21
C ARG A 561 -17.15 -8.12 -24.39
N GLN A 562 -17.81 -9.20 -24.87
CA GLN A 562 -18.94 -9.83 -24.18
C GLN A 562 -18.52 -11.01 -23.29
N PHE A 563 -17.36 -11.60 -23.54
CA PHE A 563 -16.86 -12.80 -22.87
C PHE A 563 -15.74 -12.51 -21.88
N GLY A 564 -15.26 -11.25 -21.80
CA GLY A 564 -14.17 -10.86 -20.92
C GLY A 564 -12.83 -11.52 -21.28
N GLN A 565 -12.12 -11.98 -20.28
CA GLN A 565 -10.80 -12.62 -20.41
C GLN A 565 -10.82 -13.96 -19.68
N ASN A 566 -10.77 -15.05 -20.43
CA ASN A 566 -10.75 -16.39 -19.87
C ASN A 566 -9.56 -17.15 -20.42
N SER A 567 -8.88 -17.91 -19.58
CA SER A 567 -7.80 -18.78 -20.03
C SER A 567 -7.71 -20.07 -19.23
N ILE A 568 -7.26 -21.11 -19.88
CA ILE A 568 -6.95 -22.41 -19.30
C ILE A 568 -5.53 -22.78 -19.73
N PHE A 569 -4.71 -23.17 -18.78
CA PHE A 569 -3.41 -23.78 -19.00
C PHE A 569 -3.39 -25.16 -18.36
N ILE A 570 -2.80 -26.12 -19.05
CA ILE A 570 -2.55 -27.47 -18.54
C ILE A 570 -1.19 -27.92 -19.03
N GLY A 571 -0.44 -28.58 -18.17
CA GLY A 571 0.87 -29.08 -18.54
C GLY A 571 1.39 -30.18 -17.64
N GLN A 572 2.42 -30.88 -18.11
CA GLN A 572 3.02 -32.03 -17.48
C GLN A 572 4.47 -32.18 -17.91
N THR A 573 5.28 -32.80 -17.07
CA THR A 573 6.67 -33.16 -17.37
C THR A 573 6.83 -34.67 -17.51
N PHE A 574 7.57 -35.13 -18.47
CA PHE A 574 8.06 -36.49 -18.58
C PHE A 574 9.55 -36.54 -18.32
N ARG A 575 9.97 -37.18 -17.23
CA ARG A 575 11.36 -37.36 -16.85
C ARG A 575 11.92 -38.63 -17.50
N ILE A 576 13.00 -38.47 -18.25
CA ILE A 576 13.66 -39.58 -18.94
C ILE A 576 14.65 -40.29 -18.01
N SER A 577 15.33 -39.51 -17.14
CA SER A 577 16.25 -40.04 -16.14
C SER A 577 15.75 -39.73 -14.74
N GLU A 578 15.80 -40.72 -13.83
CA GLU A 578 15.43 -40.54 -12.42
C GLU A 578 16.39 -39.57 -11.71
N ASP A 579 15.84 -38.88 -10.71
CA ASP A 579 16.60 -37.97 -9.84
C ASP A 579 16.24 -38.31 -8.38
N ASP A 580 17.10 -39.10 -7.75
CA ASP A 580 16.92 -39.59 -6.38
C ASP A 580 17.07 -38.47 -5.34
N ASP A 581 17.59 -37.31 -5.72
CA ASP A 581 17.76 -36.16 -4.84
C ASP A 581 16.47 -35.36 -4.64
N LEU A 582 15.47 -35.57 -5.50
CA LEU A 582 14.17 -34.95 -5.39
C LEU A 582 13.30 -35.72 -4.40
N ALA A 583 12.54 -35.01 -3.56
CA ALA A 583 11.65 -35.63 -2.60
C ALA A 583 10.60 -36.51 -3.31
N ALA A 584 10.35 -37.70 -2.77
CA ALA A 584 9.40 -38.66 -3.36
C ALA A 584 7.99 -38.09 -3.60
N ASN A 585 7.57 -37.17 -2.74
CA ASN A 585 6.27 -36.48 -2.83
C ASN A 585 6.32 -35.15 -3.63
N SER A 586 7.46 -34.85 -4.28
CA SER A 586 7.57 -33.68 -5.18
C SER A 586 6.71 -33.80 -6.44
N GLY A 587 6.32 -35.03 -6.78
CA GLY A 587 5.56 -35.35 -8.01
C GLY A 587 6.39 -35.36 -9.29
N ILE A 588 7.71 -35.25 -9.18
CA ILE A 588 8.63 -35.08 -10.34
C ILE A 588 9.85 -35.99 -10.35
N ASN A 589 9.99 -36.87 -9.38
CA ASN A 589 11.19 -37.71 -9.23
C ASN A 589 11.29 -38.87 -10.24
N HIS A 590 10.15 -39.36 -10.77
CA HIS A 590 10.08 -40.47 -11.70
C HIS A 590 9.14 -40.19 -12.89
N GLY A 591 9.48 -40.71 -14.07
CA GLY A 591 8.61 -40.84 -15.24
C GLY A 591 7.72 -39.63 -15.54
N LEU A 592 6.40 -39.85 -15.52
CA LEU A 592 5.40 -38.78 -15.64
C LEU A 592 5.25 -38.02 -14.33
N SER A 593 5.33 -36.71 -14.40
CA SER A 593 5.02 -35.81 -13.27
C SER A 593 3.52 -35.77 -12.99
N ASP A 594 3.14 -35.15 -11.89
CA ASP A 594 1.76 -34.74 -11.65
C ASP A 594 1.27 -33.80 -12.75
N LEU A 595 -0.03 -33.80 -12.99
CA LEU A 595 -0.66 -32.87 -13.92
C LEU A 595 -0.91 -31.53 -13.22
N VAL A 596 -0.37 -30.44 -13.78
CA VAL A 596 -0.57 -29.08 -13.26
C VAL A 596 -1.44 -28.26 -14.19
N GLY A 597 -2.23 -27.38 -13.62
CA GLY A 597 -3.05 -26.50 -14.43
C GLY A 597 -3.55 -25.26 -13.71
N ARG A 598 -4.01 -24.34 -14.54
CA ARG A 598 -4.55 -23.05 -14.13
C ARG A 598 -5.75 -22.68 -14.99
N VAL A 599 -6.80 -22.22 -14.34
CA VAL A 599 -8.02 -21.73 -14.99
C VAL A 599 -8.31 -20.32 -14.48
N ASP A 600 -8.31 -19.35 -15.38
CA ASP A 600 -8.69 -17.98 -15.11
C ASP A 600 -10.02 -17.68 -15.81
N ILE A 601 -11.03 -17.23 -15.08
CA ILE A 601 -12.36 -16.93 -15.60
C ILE A 601 -12.76 -15.51 -15.18
N LYS A 602 -12.75 -14.60 -16.13
CA LYS A 602 -13.15 -13.19 -16.00
C LYS A 602 -14.11 -12.80 -17.12
N PRO A 603 -15.31 -13.37 -17.16
CA PRO A 603 -16.28 -13.10 -18.23
C PRO A 603 -16.84 -11.68 -18.16
N HIS A 604 -16.85 -11.07 -16.98
CA HIS A 604 -17.36 -9.75 -16.69
C HIS A 604 -16.58 -9.11 -15.53
N GLU A 605 -16.66 -7.77 -15.40
CA GLU A 605 -16.00 -7.03 -14.31
C GLU A 605 -16.41 -7.46 -12.89
N TYR A 606 -17.55 -8.12 -12.74
CA TYR A 606 -18.08 -8.61 -11.45
C TYR A 606 -17.72 -10.06 -11.13
N ILE A 607 -16.98 -10.74 -11.99
CA ILE A 607 -16.61 -12.14 -11.79
C ILE A 607 -15.12 -12.31 -12.10
N ASP A 608 -14.37 -12.69 -11.08
CA ASP A 608 -12.95 -13.01 -11.16
C ASP A 608 -12.71 -14.32 -10.39
N LEU A 609 -12.46 -15.40 -11.12
CA LEU A 609 -12.22 -16.73 -10.58
C LEU A 609 -10.85 -17.20 -11.05
N LEU A 610 -10.03 -17.66 -10.11
CA LEU A 610 -8.75 -18.27 -10.37
C LEU A 610 -8.73 -19.64 -9.69
N TYR A 611 -8.47 -20.68 -10.46
CA TYR A 611 -8.26 -22.02 -9.95
C TYR A 611 -6.91 -22.55 -10.42
N ARG A 612 -6.08 -23.00 -9.49
CA ARG A 612 -4.82 -23.70 -9.74
C ARG A 612 -4.88 -25.08 -9.12
N PHE A 613 -4.37 -26.07 -9.80
CA PHE A 613 -4.38 -27.42 -9.32
C PHE A 613 -3.11 -28.19 -9.66
N ARG A 614 -2.78 -29.13 -8.80
CA ARG A 614 -1.88 -30.25 -9.05
C ARG A 614 -2.61 -31.54 -8.66
N VAL A 615 -2.67 -32.47 -9.59
CA VAL A 615 -3.32 -33.78 -9.40
C VAL A 615 -2.35 -34.88 -9.75
N ASN A 616 -2.39 -35.94 -8.99
CA ASN A 616 -1.61 -37.14 -9.27
C ASN A 616 -1.97 -37.71 -10.66
N HIS A 617 -0.96 -38.03 -11.46
CA HIS A 617 -1.17 -38.47 -12.84
C HIS A 617 -1.80 -39.88 -12.96
N MET A 618 -1.70 -40.74 -11.91
CA MET A 618 -2.22 -42.12 -11.96
C MET A 618 -3.71 -42.19 -11.64
N ASP A 619 -4.14 -41.52 -10.58
CA ASP A 619 -5.49 -41.67 -10.03
C ASP A 619 -6.26 -40.34 -9.98
N LEU A 620 -5.66 -39.24 -10.45
CA LEU A 620 -6.23 -37.88 -10.45
C LEU A 620 -6.61 -37.37 -9.06
N THR A 621 -6.03 -37.94 -7.99
CA THR A 621 -6.24 -37.43 -6.65
C THR A 621 -5.66 -36.00 -6.52
N PRO A 622 -6.38 -35.09 -5.90
CA PRO A 622 -5.90 -33.72 -5.72
C PRO A 622 -4.78 -33.67 -4.69
N LEU A 623 -3.64 -33.14 -5.08
CA LEU A 623 -2.47 -32.89 -4.23
C LEU A 623 -2.36 -31.42 -3.81
N ARG A 624 -2.80 -30.52 -4.70
CA ARG A 624 -2.91 -29.10 -4.42
C ARG A 624 -4.10 -28.51 -5.16
N ASN A 625 -4.91 -27.77 -4.44
CA ASN A 625 -5.98 -26.95 -4.99
C ASN A 625 -5.89 -25.55 -4.40
N GLU A 626 -5.87 -24.56 -5.26
CA GLU A 626 -5.99 -23.17 -4.88
C GLU A 626 -7.16 -22.57 -5.66
N PHE A 627 -8.11 -22.04 -4.94
CA PHE A 627 -9.26 -21.40 -5.53
C PHE A 627 -9.43 -20.01 -4.94
N SER A 628 -9.29 -18.99 -5.79
CA SER A 628 -9.54 -17.60 -5.43
C SER A 628 -10.73 -17.09 -6.23
N PHE A 629 -11.64 -16.42 -5.57
CA PHE A 629 -12.81 -15.85 -6.23
C PHE A 629 -13.13 -14.46 -5.69
N ASN A 630 -13.63 -13.62 -6.59
CA ASN A 630 -14.16 -12.30 -6.30
C ASN A 630 -15.39 -12.08 -7.18
N VAL A 631 -16.58 -12.11 -6.57
CA VAL A 631 -17.86 -12.14 -7.29
C VAL A 631 -18.82 -11.10 -6.72
N GLY A 632 -19.41 -10.33 -7.61
CA GLY A 632 -20.46 -9.34 -7.31
C GLY A 632 -20.08 -7.90 -7.60
N PRO A 633 -21.08 -7.04 -7.76
CA PRO A 633 -20.89 -5.60 -7.91
C PRO A 633 -20.42 -4.97 -6.58
N LYS A 634 -19.95 -3.71 -6.63
CA LYS A 634 -19.53 -2.96 -5.44
C LYS A 634 -20.60 -2.87 -4.35
N ALA A 635 -21.89 -2.93 -4.73
CA ALA A 635 -23.00 -2.95 -3.79
C ALA A 635 -23.01 -4.21 -2.92
N PHE A 636 -22.61 -5.37 -3.47
CA PHE A 636 -22.51 -6.63 -2.75
C PHE A 636 -21.49 -7.55 -3.41
N GLN A 637 -20.35 -7.76 -2.77
CA GLN A 637 -19.24 -8.53 -3.28
C GLN A 637 -18.86 -9.63 -2.29
N ILE A 638 -18.63 -10.83 -2.80
CA ILE A 638 -18.11 -11.96 -2.03
C ILE A 638 -16.73 -12.28 -2.60
N SER A 639 -15.75 -12.41 -1.72
CA SER A 639 -14.39 -12.82 -2.08
C SER A 639 -13.90 -13.92 -1.16
N GLY A 640 -13.01 -14.75 -1.66
CA GLY A 640 -12.38 -15.78 -0.84
C GLY A 640 -11.20 -16.45 -1.52
N ASP A 641 -10.36 -17.04 -0.67
CA ASP A 641 -9.22 -17.85 -1.04
C ASP A 641 -9.31 -19.17 -0.28
N TYR A 642 -9.30 -20.25 -1.00
CA TYR A 642 -9.22 -21.61 -0.48
C TYR A 642 -7.91 -22.23 -0.93
N ILE A 643 -7.20 -22.85 -0.02
CA ILE A 643 -5.99 -23.63 -0.31
C ILE A 643 -6.09 -25.01 0.35
N TYR A 644 -5.80 -26.03 -0.42
CA TYR A 644 -5.61 -27.40 -0.01
C TYR A 644 -4.26 -27.88 -0.51
N VAL A 645 -3.43 -28.42 0.38
CA VAL A 645 -2.14 -29.04 0.05
C VAL A 645 -2.06 -30.36 0.82
N ASP A 646 -1.87 -31.45 0.09
CA ASP A 646 -1.63 -32.77 0.66
C ASP A 646 -0.13 -33.08 0.59
N ASN A 647 0.46 -33.48 1.72
CA ASN A 647 1.88 -33.81 1.83
C ASN A 647 2.84 -32.72 1.33
N GLY A 648 2.81 -31.54 1.98
CA GLY A 648 3.71 -30.44 1.65
C GLY A 648 5.19 -30.87 1.69
N THR A 649 5.93 -30.48 0.65
CA THR A 649 7.36 -30.80 0.46
C THR A 649 8.32 -29.91 1.26
N GLY A 650 7.80 -29.08 2.18
CA GLY A 650 8.63 -28.20 3.01
C GLY A 650 9.36 -28.95 4.13
N ALA A 651 10.60 -28.63 4.38
CA ALA A 651 11.35 -29.14 5.50
C ALA A 651 10.59 -28.93 6.83
N GLY A 652 10.14 -30.00 7.45
CA GLY A 652 9.48 -30.01 8.77
C GLY A 652 7.94 -30.07 8.76
N SER A 653 7.26 -30.15 7.61
CA SER A 653 5.80 -30.28 7.58
C SER A 653 5.36 -31.48 6.73
N SER A 654 5.09 -32.59 7.39
CA SER A 654 4.39 -33.75 6.79
C SER A 654 2.87 -33.64 6.92
N SER A 655 2.34 -32.48 7.25
CA SER A 655 0.94 -32.29 7.58
C SER A 655 0.14 -31.67 6.43
N LYS A 656 -1.00 -32.25 6.18
CA LYS A 656 -2.04 -31.74 5.31
C LYS A 656 -2.43 -30.32 5.75
N ARG A 657 -2.49 -29.40 4.80
CA ARG A 657 -2.93 -28.01 5.02
C ARG A 657 -4.21 -27.74 4.25
N GLU A 658 -5.20 -27.22 4.93
CA GLU A 658 -6.47 -26.85 4.31
C GLU A 658 -6.99 -25.58 4.99
N GLU A 659 -7.04 -24.47 4.25
CA GLU A 659 -7.44 -23.17 4.80
C GLU A 659 -8.45 -22.47 3.90
N LEU A 660 -9.36 -21.74 4.53
CA LEU A 660 -10.35 -20.88 3.87
C LEU A 660 -10.29 -19.47 4.46
N LYS A 661 -10.09 -18.49 3.58
CA LYS A 661 -10.36 -17.08 3.85
C LYS A 661 -11.57 -16.67 3.03
N ALA A 662 -12.57 -16.07 3.67
CA ALA A 662 -13.75 -15.58 2.97
C ALA A 662 -14.14 -14.20 3.53
N ALA A 663 -14.62 -13.33 2.66
CA ALA A 663 -15.11 -12.02 3.03
C ALA A 663 -16.34 -11.64 2.21
N VAL A 664 -17.25 -10.94 2.86
CA VAL A 664 -18.39 -10.26 2.25
C VAL A 664 -18.16 -8.77 2.43
N ILE A 665 -18.27 -8.04 1.33
CA ILE A 665 -18.14 -6.58 1.29
C ILE A 665 -19.44 -6.04 0.68
N SER A 666 -20.05 -5.07 1.33
CA SER A 666 -21.26 -4.44 0.82
C SER A 666 -21.18 -2.93 0.98
N GLN A 667 -21.44 -2.23 -0.12
CA GLN A 667 -21.71 -0.79 -0.13
C GLN A 667 -23.21 -0.58 0.05
N ILE A 668 -23.65 -0.42 1.31
CA ILE A 668 -25.07 -0.31 1.69
C ILE A 668 -25.69 0.98 1.12
N SER A 669 -24.91 2.07 1.13
CA SER A 669 -25.27 3.35 0.55
C SER A 669 -24.01 4.05 0.02
N GLN A 670 -24.18 5.22 -0.58
CA GLN A 670 -23.03 6.03 -1.01
C GLN A 670 -22.05 6.37 0.13
N PHE A 671 -22.47 6.30 1.39
CA PHE A 671 -21.69 6.64 2.58
C PHE A 671 -21.28 5.45 3.43
N TRP A 672 -22.08 4.37 3.44
CA TRP A 672 -21.90 3.23 4.33
C TRP A 672 -21.39 2.01 3.62
N SER A 673 -20.33 1.42 4.16
CA SER A 673 -19.86 0.09 3.74
C SER A 673 -19.65 -0.83 4.93
N ILE A 674 -19.93 -2.11 4.71
CA ILE A 674 -19.69 -3.20 5.66
C ILE A 674 -18.74 -4.20 5.03
N ARG A 675 -17.85 -4.75 5.85
CA ARG A 675 -17.04 -5.91 5.51
C ARG A 675 -17.09 -6.91 6.67
N ALA A 676 -17.42 -8.15 6.36
CA ALA A 676 -17.27 -9.28 7.28
C ALA A 676 -16.29 -10.28 6.67
N ALA A 677 -15.35 -10.77 7.46
CA ALA A 677 -14.35 -11.72 6.98
C ALA A 677 -14.07 -12.81 8.02
N THR A 678 -13.77 -14.01 7.52
CA THR A 678 -13.38 -15.17 8.32
C THR A 678 -12.12 -15.80 7.75
N HIS A 679 -11.26 -16.29 8.63
CA HIS A 679 -10.12 -17.13 8.29
C HIS A 679 -10.20 -18.40 9.13
N ARG A 680 -10.24 -19.54 8.48
CA ARG A 680 -10.40 -20.86 9.11
C ARG A 680 -9.34 -21.82 8.61
N ASP A 681 -8.83 -22.62 9.51
CA ASP A 681 -8.12 -23.85 9.22
C ASP A 681 -9.18 -24.97 9.19
N LEU A 682 -9.24 -25.70 8.08
CA LEU A 682 -10.22 -26.76 7.83
C LEU A 682 -9.62 -28.16 8.03
N THR A 683 -8.34 -28.25 8.42
CA THR A 683 -7.72 -29.53 8.76
C THR A 683 -8.42 -30.14 9.97
N LYS A 684 -8.32 -31.48 10.11
CA LYS A 684 -8.95 -32.20 11.20
C LYS A 684 -8.48 -31.67 12.55
N ASP A 685 -9.43 -31.45 13.47
CA ASP A 685 -9.21 -30.96 14.83
C ASP A 685 -8.76 -29.48 14.95
N SER A 686 -8.77 -28.74 13.86
CA SER A 686 -8.51 -27.29 13.86
C SER A 686 -9.81 -26.49 13.77
N GLY A 687 -9.78 -25.21 13.49
CA GLY A 687 -10.98 -24.40 13.51
C GLY A 687 -10.77 -22.96 13.04
N SER A 688 -11.52 -22.04 13.65
CA SER A 688 -11.42 -20.63 13.31
C SER A 688 -10.07 -20.04 13.77
N LEU A 689 -9.38 -19.36 12.87
CA LEU A 689 -8.16 -18.60 13.17
C LEU A 689 -8.49 -17.14 13.50
N SER A 690 -9.40 -16.54 12.76
CA SER A 690 -9.88 -15.18 13.06
C SER A 690 -11.23 -14.89 12.40
N HIS A 691 -12.00 -14.02 13.05
CA HIS A 691 -13.18 -13.37 12.47
C HIS A 691 -13.03 -11.87 12.59
N SER A 692 -13.50 -11.12 11.61
CA SER A 692 -13.56 -9.66 11.69
C SER A 692 -14.83 -9.13 11.02
N ALA A 693 -15.35 -8.04 11.60
CA ALA A 693 -16.42 -7.27 11.00
C ALA A 693 -16.06 -5.79 11.09
N SER A 694 -16.26 -5.06 10.03
CA SER A 694 -16.01 -3.61 10.02
C SER A 694 -17.18 -2.87 9.40
N LEU A 695 -17.52 -1.75 10.01
CA LEU A 695 -18.49 -0.79 9.53
C LEU A 695 -17.76 0.53 9.28
N ARG A 696 -17.89 1.05 8.07
CA ARG A 696 -17.29 2.33 7.67
C ARG A 696 -18.37 3.27 7.15
N TYR A 697 -18.36 4.47 7.68
CA TYR A 697 -19.06 5.62 7.15
C TYR A 697 -18.04 6.61 6.60
N THR A 698 -18.25 7.13 5.41
CA THR A 698 -17.40 8.16 4.82
C THR A 698 -18.26 9.09 3.99
N ASP A 699 -18.24 10.36 4.29
CA ASP A 699 -18.81 11.44 3.50
C ASP A 699 -17.75 12.52 3.19
N GLU A 700 -18.16 13.71 2.78
CA GLU A 700 -17.26 14.83 2.47
C GLU A 700 -16.55 15.40 3.70
N CYS A 701 -17.08 15.25 4.92
CA CYS A 701 -16.58 15.91 6.11
C CYS A 701 -16.15 15.00 7.27
N ILE A 702 -16.54 13.71 7.27
CA ILE A 702 -16.18 12.77 8.33
C ILE A 702 -15.90 11.37 7.79
N THR A 703 -14.99 10.66 8.44
CA THR A 703 -14.86 9.21 8.29
C THR A 703 -14.97 8.55 9.65
N PHE A 704 -15.88 7.62 9.79
CA PHE A 704 -16.05 6.78 10.96
C PHE A 704 -15.73 5.33 10.59
N ASN A 705 -14.86 4.68 11.36
CA ASN A 705 -14.55 3.25 11.23
C ASN A 705 -14.76 2.56 12.58
N MET A 706 -15.48 1.46 12.54
CA MET A 706 -15.62 0.53 13.65
C MET A 706 -15.19 -0.86 13.19
N ILE A 707 -14.22 -1.47 13.87
CA ILE A 707 -13.65 -2.78 13.50
C ILE A 707 -13.71 -3.69 14.71
N GLY A 708 -14.56 -4.71 14.64
CA GLY A 708 -14.56 -5.82 15.59
C GLY A 708 -13.71 -6.97 15.05
N ARG A 709 -12.84 -7.53 15.88
CA ARG A 709 -11.99 -8.67 15.54
C ARG A 709 -11.97 -9.67 16.68
N ARG A 710 -12.08 -10.96 16.35
CA ARG A 710 -11.81 -12.08 17.25
C ARG A 710 -10.65 -12.89 16.69
N SER A 711 -9.59 -13.05 17.48
CA SER A 711 -8.44 -13.90 17.20
C SER A 711 -8.50 -15.14 18.09
N PHE A 712 -8.22 -16.30 17.51
CA PHE A 712 -8.17 -17.59 18.22
C PHE A 712 -6.73 -18.09 18.44
N PHE A 713 -5.75 -17.31 17.99
CA PHE A 713 -4.33 -17.62 18.17
C PHE A 713 -3.97 -17.65 19.66
N ARG A 714 -3.21 -18.67 20.05
CA ARG A 714 -2.71 -18.86 21.42
C ARG A 714 -1.21 -19.14 21.39
N ASP A 715 -0.50 -18.48 22.27
CA ASP A 715 0.90 -18.72 22.59
C ASP A 715 1.09 -18.53 24.12
N ALA A 716 2.28 -18.77 24.65
CA ALA A 716 2.57 -18.54 26.09
C ALA A 716 2.18 -17.13 26.54
N ASP A 717 2.50 -16.12 25.71
CA ASP A 717 2.30 -14.69 25.98
C ASP A 717 1.03 -14.10 25.35
N ILE A 718 0.35 -14.83 24.48
CA ILE A 718 -0.80 -14.35 23.71
C ILE A 718 -1.99 -15.26 23.95
N ARG A 719 -3.15 -14.68 24.27
CA ARG A 719 -4.42 -15.40 24.48
C ARG A 719 -5.40 -15.08 23.36
N PRO A 720 -6.33 -15.99 23.04
CA PRO A 720 -7.47 -15.69 22.21
C PRO A 720 -8.20 -14.44 22.71
N SER A 721 -8.47 -13.50 21.84
CA SER A 721 -8.98 -12.20 22.25
C SER A 721 -10.04 -11.66 21.30
N THR A 722 -10.93 -10.83 21.85
CA THR A 722 -11.90 -10.04 21.06
C THR A 722 -11.58 -8.57 21.27
N SER A 723 -11.47 -7.83 20.20
CA SER A 723 -11.19 -6.39 20.23
C SER A 723 -12.18 -5.60 19.38
N LEU A 724 -12.45 -4.38 19.80
CA LEU A 724 -13.27 -3.41 19.09
C LEU A 724 -12.48 -2.11 18.97
N LEU A 725 -12.19 -1.70 17.75
CA LEU A 725 -11.46 -0.48 17.43
C LEU A 725 -12.41 0.57 16.87
N PHE A 726 -12.29 1.80 17.35
CA PHE A 726 -13.02 2.95 16.86
C PHE A 726 -12.05 4.01 16.34
N ARG A 727 -12.39 4.60 15.20
CA ARG A 727 -11.66 5.73 14.63
C ARG A 727 -12.65 6.72 14.04
N ILE A 728 -12.53 7.98 14.43
CA ILE A 728 -13.31 9.09 13.88
C ILE A 728 -12.31 10.10 13.31
N ILE A 729 -12.43 10.43 12.04
CA ILE A 729 -11.58 11.41 11.38
C ILE A 729 -12.47 12.59 10.96
N PHE A 730 -12.25 13.74 11.55
CA PHE A 730 -12.85 15.00 11.13
C PHE A 730 -12.00 15.58 10.00
N LYS A 731 -12.54 15.59 8.78
CA LYS A 731 -11.81 16.11 7.63
C LYS A 731 -11.61 17.63 7.79
N ASN A 732 -10.50 18.15 7.25
CA ASN A 732 -10.16 19.57 7.26
C ASN A 732 -9.91 20.21 8.65
N LEU A 733 -9.76 19.39 9.72
CA LEU A 733 -9.24 19.86 11.01
C LEU A 733 -7.71 19.62 11.16
N GLY A 734 -7.00 19.53 10.05
CA GLY A 734 -5.58 19.21 10.00
C GLY A 734 -5.36 17.71 9.85
N GLN A 735 -5.40 17.22 8.63
CA GLN A 735 -5.07 15.82 8.33
C GLN A 735 -3.60 15.68 7.94
N VAL A 736 -2.85 14.95 8.76
CA VAL A 736 -1.75 14.13 8.24
C VAL A 736 -2.28 12.68 8.29
N SER A 737 -2.63 12.11 7.15
CA SER A 737 -2.94 10.70 7.07
C SER A 737 -1.64 9.91 7.17
N THR A 738 -1.32 9.40 8.34
CA THR A 738 -0.39 8.29 8.45
C THR A 738 -1.16 7.06 7.98
N ASN A 739 -0.77 6.48 6.86
CA ASN A 739 -1.19 5.15 6.47
C ASN A 739 -0.56 4.15 7.44
N ALA A 740 -1.16 3.98 8.60
CA ALA A 740 -0.94 2.79 9.39
C ALA A 740 -1.76 1.68 8.73
N GLY A 741 -1.07 0.76 8.04
CA GLY A 741 -1.61 -0.35 7.28
C GLY A 741 -2.44 -1.36 8.10
#